data_5d56a4ec8671e97f63c27528d35fcd32
#
_entry.id   5d56a4ec8671e97f63c27528d35fcd32
#
_cell.length_a   1.000
_cell.length_b   1.000
_cell.length_c   1.000
_cell.angle_alpha   90.00
_cell.angle_beta   90.00
_cell.angle_gamma   90.00
#
_symmetry.space_group_name_H-M   'P 1'
#
loop_
_entity.id
_entity.type
_entity.pdbx_description
1 polymer ?
#
loop_
_entity_poly.entity_id
_entity_poly.type
_entity_poly.pdbx_seq_one_letter_code
_entity_poly.pdbx_strand_id
1 'polypeptide(L)'
;MAKTNAVWGIDIGQCALKALRCTLDADGSTIVADKYDIVEYPKILSATDADPEELVADAIQQFLSRNEVVGDKVAVSVAGQAGLSRFFKPPPVEVSTLPDIVKYEVKAQIPFAIEDVIWDWQQMGGTVVDGRTVDAEIGLFAMKRDAVFTALRPFDEAEIDVDFVQLSPISIYNVVCHDLIGELPNPEDFDPENPPPSTVVMSIGTDTTDLIVTNGLRMWLRNIPIGGNHFTKQLSREMKLTQAKAEHLKRNARASENPKAIFKAMRPVFTDFVNEVQRSLNFFQSNEKSAELSKILLLGNAAKLPGLRQYLSKQLEIEISKVTSYEKLSGSDITSQKSFQNNLLSFASCYGLCLQGLQKAQIKTNLLPREIVVKRIVEAKKPWVLTAVCSVMAGLALGYLFTTGSWHKSELTYQDATGNTWEKAFNKVTTVDSTSKRFLEDDLAQKQLLDKLNLLSNELTSASEQKASWLEFQTALSQAFPTDPRIEKLKAEGTTKVDPKKIPFEDRREMYVDHIESKFVKDIKKWIDFIHPVHKRMRIDFNEEAAKESAAGADAAPEAAPEAEVTDEAGAEPTSGWVIEVKAHHFHNSAKKMVEVMTGKQFVRKTLIKNLLTKRDVTLPDHPGLEFTYSDLGISHPTIVWVSEAPVKDQIIFDPSGAAGVEGGSGNKGSDRRSGAGDDAGSLGDIDESNIFNQKLYAFVIQMAWVPRSEEEILSARTERLAAEEEAAKAAAEQASQKENS
;
A
#
# COMPACT_ATOMS: atom_id res chain seq x y z
N MET A 1 -5.11 29.85 12.97
CA MET A 1 -4.27 30.93 12.43
C MET A 1 -3.52 30.39 11.21
N ALA A 2 -3.21 31.20 10.20
CA ALA A 2 -2.33 30.78 9.11
C ALA A 2 -0.93 30.54 9.68
N LYS A 3 -0.30 29.39 9.37
CA LYS A 3 1.08 29.11 9.80
C LYS A 3 2.04 30.11 9.16
N THR A 4 3.06 30.49 9.89
CA THR A 4 4.15 31.33 9.40
C THR A 4 4.96 30.59 8.32
N ASN A 5 5.82 31.30 7.61
CA ASN A 5 6.76 30.66 6.68
C ASN A 5 7.98 30.07 7.40
N ALA A 6 7.95 29.99 8.73
CA ALA A 6 9.00 29.41 9.54
C ALA A 6 8.79 27.91 9.76
N VAL A 7 9.88 27.18 9.89
CA VAL A 7 9.88 25.73 10.11
C VAL A 7 10.84 25.38 11.23
N TRP A 8 10.36 24.65 12.21
CA TRP A 8 11.18 23.95 13.18
C TRP A 8 11.48 22.54 12.68
N GLY A 9 12.75 22.23 12.43
CA GLY A 9 13.24 20.88 12.19
C GLY A 9 13.76 20.28 13.50
N ILE A 10 13.08 19.28 14.04
CA ILE A 10 13.38 18.65 15.34
C ILE A 10 13.88 17.21 15.13
N ASP A 11 15.09 16.95 15.61
CA ASP A 11 15.71 15.62 15.57
C ASP A 11 15.78 15.02 16.97
N ILE A 12 15.08 13.92 17.19
CA ILE A 12 15.13 13.14 18.43
C ILE A 12 16.25 12.12 18.31
N GLY A 13 17.46 12.54 18.69
CA GLY A 13 18.61 11.65 18.74
C GLY A 13 18.65 10.78 19.99
N GLN A 14 19.60 9.84 20.05
CA GLN A 14 19.78 8.95 21.20
C GLN A 14 20.31 9.65 22.47
N CYS A 15 20.98 10.80 22.32
CA CYS A 15 21.60 11.51 23.44
C CYS A 15 21.02 12.91 23.68
N ALA A 16 20.31 13.47 22.70
CA ALA A 16 19.80 14.82 22.78
C ALA A 16 18.67 15.03 21.77
N LEU A 17 17.71 15.86 22.14
CA LEU A 17 16.81 16.54 21.21
C LEU A 17 17.56 17.73 20.62
N LYS A 18 17.51 17.88 19.29
CA LYS A 18 18.09 19.01 18.57
C LYS A 18 16.99 19.66 17.75
N ALA A 19 16.99 20.96 17.73
CA ALA A 19 16.01 21.74 16.98
C ALA A 19 16.70 22.88 16.26
N LEU A 20 16.28 23.13 15.03
CA LEU A 20 16.72 24.26 14.21
C LEU A 20 15.48 24.91 13.61
N ARG A 21 15.39 26.22 13.74
CA ARG A 21 14.35 27.02 13.10
C ARG A 21 14.92 27.72 11.88
N CYS A 22 14.26 27.53 10.75
CA CYS A 22 14.61 28.21 9.52
C CYS A 22 13.42 28.95 8.92
N THR A 23 13.74 30.06 8.27
CA THR A 23 12.80 30.86 7.48
C THR A 23 13.36 31.07 6.07
N LEU A 24 12.51 31.48 5.15
CA LEU A 24 12.96 32.01 3.87
C LEU A 24 13.16 33.52 3.99
N ASP A 25 14.21 34.03 3.39
CA ASP A 25 14.43 35.47 3.26
C ASP A 25 13.32 36.11 2.40
N ALA A 26 13.27 37.42 2.38
CA ALA A 26 12.26 38.21 1.66
C ALA A 26 12.20 37.90 0.15
N ASP A 27 13.31 37.47 -0.45
CA ASP A 27 13.41 37.05 -1.84
C ASP A 27 12.87 35.60 -2.09
N GLY A 28 12.58 34.83 -1.02
CA GLY A 28 12.12 33.45 -1.07
C GLY A 28 13.18 32.45 -1.57
N SER A 29 14.43 32.88 -1.77
CA SER A 29 15.49 32.03 -2.30
C SER A 29 16.44 31.51 -1.22
N THR A 30 16.79 32.36 -0.27
CA THR A 30 17.81 32.11 0.75
C THR A 30 17.17 31.56 2.02
N ILE A 31 17.77 30.53 2.59
CA ILE A 31 17.34 29.93 3.85
C ILE A 31 18.11 30.56 4.99
N VAL A 32 17.40 31.04 5.98
CA VAL A 32 17.97 31.74 7.14
C VAL A 32 17.68 30.92 8.39
N ALA A 33 18.74 30.53 9.11
CA ALA A 33 18.64 29.98 10.45
C ALA A 33 18.50 31.11 11.46
N ASP A 34 17.42 31.16 12.21
CA ASP A 34 17.16 32.21 13.18
C ASP A 34 17.16 31.73 14.65
N LYS A 35 16.92 30.43 14.89
CA LYS A 35 17.03 29.84 16.22
C LYS A 35 17.52 28.40 16.14
N TYR A 36 18.18 27.94 17.19
CA TYR A 36 18.48 26.53 17.41
C TYR A 36 18.45 26.20 18.89
N ASP A 37 18.22 24.96 19.22
CA ASP A 37 18.31 24.44 20.59
C ASP A 37 18.87 23.03 20.63
N ILE A 38 19.52 22.69 21.72
CA ILE A 38 20.00 21.34 22.02
C ILE A 38 19.65 21.05 23.48
N VAL A 39 18.85 20.02 23.66
CA VAL A 39 18.50 19.50 24.99
C VAL A 39 19.12 18.13 25.14
N GLU A 40 20.18 18.03 25.93
CA GLU A 40 20.88 16.76 26.20
C GLU A 40 20.07 15.96 27.21
N TYR A 41 19.88 14.67 26.96
CA TYR A 41 19.25 13.78 27.92
C TYR A 41 20.22 13.38 29.02
N PRO A 42 19.76 13.19 30.26
CA PRO A 42 20.60 12.71 31.37
C PRO A 42 21.13 11.30 31.12
N LYS A 43 20.45 10.49 30.31
CA LYS A 43 20.85 9.15 29.91
C LYS A 43 20.62 8.96 28.41
N ILE A 44 21.35 8.00 27.82
CA ILE A 44 21.11 7.59 26.43
C ILE A 44 19.76 6.86 26.36
N LEU A 45 18.92 7.14 25.36
CA LEU A 45 17.61 6.52 25.24
C LEU A 45 17.67 4.97 25.12
N SER A 46 18.77 4.44 24.57
CA SER A 46 19.02 2.98 24.46
C SER A 46 19.61 2.35 25.72
N ALA A 47 19.75 3.08 26.81
CA ALA A 47 20.25 2.50 28.08
C ALA A 47 19.16 1.63 28.72
N THR A 48 19.58 0.54 29.35
CA THR A 48 18.68 -0.46 29.95
C THR A 48 17.87 0.08 31.14
N ASP A 49 18.32 1.15 31.75
CA ASP A 49 17.71 1.85 32.89
C ASP A 49 17.10 3.22 32.50
N ALA A 50 16.93 3.46 31.24
CA ALA A 50 16.27 4.66 30.72
C ALA A 50 14.80 4.38 30.36
N ASP A 51 13.92 5.34 30.63
CA ASP A 51 12.60 5.43 30.03
C ASP A 51 12.68 6.41 28.84
N PRO A 52 12.67 5.94 27.60
CA PRO A 52 12.80 6.81 26.45
C PRO A 52 11.65 7.80 26.29
N GLU A 53 10.43 7.41 26.66
CA GLU A 53 9.24 8.25 26.53
C GLU A 53 9.32 9.42 27.50
N GLU A 54 9.65 9.17 28.77
CA GLU A 54 9.82 10.20 29.81
C GLU A 54 10.95 11.17 29.46
N LEU A 55 12.11 10.66 29.02
CA LEU A 55 13.26 11.49 28.69
C LEU A 55 13.01 12.40 27.49
N VAL A 56 12.27 11.93 26.50
CA VAL A 56 11.89 12.73 25.33
C VAL A 56 10.83 13.75 25.70
N ALA A 57 9.83 13.39 26.51
CA ALA A 57 8.81 14.31 26.98
C ALA A 57 9.42 15.47 27.80
N ASP A 58 10.32 15.16 28.74
CA ASP A 58 11.06 16.16 29.51
C ASP A 58 11.86 17.10 28.62
N ALA A 59 12.54 16.54 27.61
CA ALA A 59 13.32 17.36 26.68
C ALA A 59 12.45 18.27 25.81
N ILE A 60 11.28 17.80 25.38
CA ILE A 60 10.31 18.64 24.67
C ILE A 60 9.80 19.78 25.57
N GLN A 61 9.49 19.49 26.82
CA GLN A 61 9.08 20.54 27.78
C GLN A 61 10.19 21.58 27.98
N GLN A 62 11.44 21.12 28.14
CA GLN A 62 12.58 22.03 28.24
C GLN A 62 12.77 22.86 26.96
N PHE A 63 12.61 22.26 25.80
CA PHE A 63 12.65 22.96 24.52
C PHE A 63 11.57 24.04 24.43
N LEU A 64 10.31 23.72 24.80
CA LEU A 64 9.19 24.66 24.81
C LEU A 64 9.35 25.79 25.82
N SER A 65 10.04 25.53 26.94
CA SER A 65 10.33 26.58 27.93
C SER A 65 11.24 27.69 27.40
N ARG A 66 11.99 27.41 26.33
CA ARG A 66 12.96 28.33 25.72
C ARG A 66 12.53 28.85 24.36
N ASN A 67 11.63 28.14 23.69
CA ASN A 67 11.28 28.40 22.30
C ASN A 67 9.77 28.45 22.09
N GLU A 68 9.35 29.41 21.29
CA GLU A 68 7.96 29.52 20.85
C GLU A 68 7.80 28.76 19.52
N VAL A 69 6.87 27.81 19.49
CA VAL A 69 6.60 26.95 18.33
C VAL A 69 5.25 27.25 17.70
N VAL A 70 4.38 27.96 18.44
CA VAL A 70 3.01 28.24 18.01
C VAL A 70 3.00 29.05 16.71
N GLY A 71 2.27 28.54 15.73
CA GLY A 71 2.15 29.18 14.41
C GLY A 71 3.23 28.79 13.39
N ASP A 72 4.31 28.13 13.80
CA ASP A 72 5.31 27.60 12.88
C ASP A 72 4.96 26.21 12.40
N LYS A 73 5.55 25.78 11.29
CA LYS A 73 5.50 24.37 10.86
C LYS A 73 6.51 23.56 11.67
N VAL A 74 6.15 22.35 12.04
CA VAL A 74 7.03 21.44 12.76
C VAL A 74 7.29 20.20 11.92
N ALA A 75 8.57 19.91 11.72
CA ALA A 75 9.06 18.72 11.04
C ALA A 75 9.91 17.88 12.00
N VAL A 76 9.64 16.60 12.11
CA VAL A 76 10.28 15.69 13.05
C VAL A 76 11.01 14.59 12.29
N SER A 77 12.25 14.29 12.69
CA SER A 77 12.97 13.14 12.18
C SER A 77 12.77 11.91 13.07
N VAL A 78 12.72 10.77 12.41
CA VAL A 78 12.77 9.46 13.04
C VAL A 78 14.03 8.73 12.59
N ALA A 79 14.64 7.96 13.50
CA ALA A 79 15.86 7.22 13.20
C ALA A 79 15.70 6.29 11.99
N GLY A 80 16.69 6.24 11.10
CA GLY A 80 16.67 5.44 9.89
C GLY A 80 16.42 3.94 10.11
N GLN A 81 16.87 3.41 11.24
CA GLN A 81 16.63 2.01 11.64
C GLN A 81 15.16 1.69 11.95
N ALA A 82 14.33 2.68 12.27
CA ALA A 82 12.91 2.49 12.56
C ALA A 82 12.05 2.42 11.29
N GLY A 83 12.62 2.80 10.14
CA GLY A 83 11.94 2.79 8.85
C GLY A 83 12.56 1.82 7.85
N LEU A 84 11.84 1.63 6.79
CA LEU A 84 12.27 0.87 5.62
C LEU A 84 12.37 1.83 4.44
N SER A 85 13.50 1.83 3.76
CA SER A 85 13.68 2.51 2.48
C SER A 85 13.97 1.48 1.41
N ARG A 86 13.27 1.56 0.29
CA ARG A 86 13.47 0.68 -0.87
C ARG A 86 13.51 1.52 -2.13
N PHE A 87 14.36 1.11 -3.04
CA PHE A 87 14.52 1.74 -4.33
C PHE A 87 14.32 0.67 -5.39
N PHE A 88 13.46 0.94 -6.34
CA PHE A 88 13.18 0.01 -7.44
C PHE A 88 12.93 0.76 -8.74
N LYS A 89 13.20 0.10 -9.86
CA LYS A 89 13.01 0.63 -11.20
C LYS A 89 11.75 0.01 -11.79
N PRO A 90 10.64 0.76 -11.92
CA PRO A 90 9.46 0.27 -12.60
C PRO A 90 9.76 0.08 -14.10
N PRO A 91 9.03 -0.81 -14.78
CA PRO A 91 9.09 -0.88 -16.24
C PRO A 91 8.61 0.45 -16.85
N PRO A 92 8.98 0.78 -18.10
CA PRO A 92 8.46 1.96 -18.79
C PRO A 92 6.93 1.89 -18.92
N VAL A 93 6.24 2.77 -18.19
CA VAL A 93 4.77 2.81 -18.09
C VAL A 93 4.27 4.24 -18.24
N GLU A 94 2.99 4.39 -18.54
CA GLU A 94 2.35 5.69 -18.53
C GLU A 94 2.40 6.32 -17.14
N VAL A 95 2.64 7.62 -17.09
CA VAL A 95 2.72 8.38 -15.82
C VAL A 95 1.48 8.20 -14.96
N SER A 96 0.30 8.09 -15.58
CA SER A 96 -0.97 7.85 -14.91
C SER A 96 -1.06 6.50 -14.20
N THR A 97 -0.36 5.48 -14.70
CA THR A 97 -0.38 4.09 -14.17
C THR A 97 0.69 3.87 -13.09
N LEU A 98 1.67 4.77 -13.00
CA LEU A 98 2.78 4.64 -12.05
C LEU A 98 2.32 4.48 -10.58
N PRO A 99 1.32 5.24 -10.07
CA PRO A 99 0.85 5.07 -8.69
C PRO A 99 0.29 3.68 -8.39
N ASP A 100 -0.37 3.05 -9.35
CA ASP A 100 -0.92 1.70 -9.17
C ASP A 100 0.17 0.63 -9.15
N ILE A 101 1.20 0.79 -9.99
CA ILE A 101 2.38 -0.08 -9.96
C ILE A 101 3.10 0.05 -8.63
N VAL A 102 3.33 1.27 -8.16
CA VAL A 102 3.95 1.51 -6.85
C VAL A 102 3.13 0.84 -5.75
N LYS A 103 1.80 0.98 -5.77
CA LYS A 103 0.93 0.35 -4.79
C LYS A 103 0.99 -1.19 -4.80
N TYR A 104 1.21 -1.77 -5.97
CA TYR A 104 1.44 -3.21 -6.12
C TYR A 104 2.81 -3.62 -5.56
N GLU A 105 3.87 -2.89 -5.94
CA GLU A 105 5.24 -3.13 -5.47
C GLU A 105 5.36 -2.96 -3.95
N VAL A 106 4.65 -2.00 -3.36
CA VAL A 106 4.59 -1.80 -1.91
C VAL A 106 4.22 -3.10 -1.19
N LYS A 107 3.25 -3.86 -1.70
CA LYS A 107 2.83 -5.15 -1.13
C LYS A 107 3.91 -6.22 -1.20
N ALA A 108 4.76 -6.17 -2.23
CA ALA A 108 5.85 -7.12 -2.41
C ALA A 108 7.11 -6.73 -1.63
N GLN A 109 7.39 -5.43 -1.50
CA GLN A 109 8.62 -4.91 -0.91
C GLN A 109 8.55 -4.72 0.61
N ILE A 110 7.36 -4.51 1.16
CA ILE A 110 7.16 -4.31 2.59
C ILE A 110 6.81 -5.65 3.25
N PRO A 111 7.64 -6.15 4.21
CA PRO A 111 7.43 -7.43 4.86
C PRO A 111 6.38 -7.38 5.99
N PHE A 112 5.41 -6.46 5.92
CA PHE A 112 4.36 -6.24 6.91
C PHE A 112 3.02 -6.04 6.20
N ALA A 113 1.91 -6.24 6.91
CA ALA A 113 0.59 -5.89 6.42
C ALA A 113 0.54 -4.38 6.12
N ILE A 114 -0.02 -4.00 4.97
CA ILE A 114 -0.05 -2.59 4.53
C ILE A 114 -0.82 -1.70 5.51
N GLU A 115 -1.81 -2.26 6.18
CA GLU A 115 -2.63 -1.59 7.19
C GLU A 115 -1.83 -1.20 8.44
N ASP A 116 -0.77 -1.96 8.74
CA ASP A 116 0.12 -1.74 9.88
C ASP A 116 1.29 -0.82 9.57
N VAL A 117 1.34 -0.27 8.34
CA VAL A 117 2.46 0.53 7.85
C VAL A 117 1.99 1.88 7.32
N ILE A 118 2.70 2.92 7.68
CA ILE A 118 2.60 4.23 7.05
C ILE A 118 3.71 4.30 6.02
N TRP A 119 3.35 4.62 4.80
CA TRP A 119 4.29 4.68 3.69
C TRP A 119 3.98 5.83 2.76
N ASP A 120 5.02 6.32 2.15
CA ASP A 120 4.98 7.34 1.09
C ASP A 120 6.07 7.05 0.07
N TRP A 121 5.93 7.59 -1.12
CA TRP A 121 6.84 7.34 -2.21
C TRP A 121 7.06 8.59 -3.05
N GLN A 122 8.20 8.63 -3.71
CA GLN A 122 8.52 9.67 -4.68
C GLN A 122 9.33 9.09 -5.84
N GLN A 123 9.05 9.57 -7.03
CA GLN A 123 9.92 9.32 -8.19
C GLN A 123 11.21 10.12 -8.03
N MET A 124 12.34 9.42 -8.18
CA MET A 124 13.68 9.95 -8.08
C MET A 124 14.35 9.81 -9.45
N GLY A 125 14.46 10.87 -10.20
CA GLY A 125 15.02 10.79 -11.56
C GLY A 125 14.10 10.10 -12.58
N GLY A 126 14.65 9.84 -13.78
CA GLY A 126 13.92 9.36 -14.94
C GLY A 126 13.31 10.48 -15.75
N THR A 127 13.09 10.21 -17.04
CA THR A 127 12.51 11.14 -18.00
C THR A 127 11.15 10.67 -18.46
N VAL A 128 10.35 11.57 -18.99
CA VAL A 128 9.05 11.22 -19.60
C VAL A 128 9.23 11.37 -21.12
N VAL A 129 9.12 10.22 -21.81
CA VAL A 129 9.18 10.16 -23.28
C VAL A 129 7.84 9.62 -23.77
N ASP A 130 7.17 10.35 -24.65
CA ASP A 130 5.86 9.99 -25.19
C ASP A 130 4.80 9.62 -24.12
N GLY A 131 4.78 10.37 -23.00
CA GLY A 131 3.85 10.13 -21.90
C GLY A 131 4.19 8.93 -21.02
N ARG A 132 5.33 8.25 -21.25
CA ARG A 132 5.81 7.11 -20.46
C ARG A 132 7.04 7.51 -19.66
N THR A 133 7.12 7.00 -18.46
CA THR A 133 8.33 7.12 -17.63
C THR A 133 9.41 6.16 -18.12
N VAL A 134 10.60 6.68 -18.40
CA VAL A 134 11.76 5.89 -18.80
C VAL A 134 12.87 6.09 -17.76
N ASP A 135 13.54 5.01 -17.37
CA ASP A 135 14.61 4.99 -16.36
C ASP A 135 14.24 5.62 -15.01
N ALA A 136 12.94 5.65 -14.70
CA ALA A 136 12.49 6.13 -13.42
C ALA A 136 12.97 5.20 -12.29
N GLU A 137 13.39 5.79 -11.20
CA GLU A 137 13.62 5.10 -9.94
C GLU A 137 12.62 5.59 -8.91
N ILE A 138 11.99 4.67 -8.22
CA ILE A 138 11.02 4.98 -7.18
C ILE A 138 11.67 4.78 -5.81
N GLY A 139 11.69 5.84 -5.01
CA GLY A 139 12.00 5.76 -3.59
C GLY A 139 10.72 5.50 -2.80
N LEU A 140 10.67 4.36 -2.14
CA LEU A 140 9.61 3.96 -1.23
C LEU A 140 10.11 4.05 0.20
N PHE A 141 9.39 4.79 1.03
CA PHE A 141 9.71 4.99 2.44
C PHE A 141 8.54 4.52 3.27
N ALA A 142 8.82 3.71 4.29
CA ALA A 142 7.77 3.12 5.09
C ALA A 142 8.22 2.97 6.55
N MET A 143 7.26 3.01 7.46
CA MET A 143 7.49 2.82 8.88
C MET A 143 6.29 2.11 9.51
N LYS A 144 6.52 1.27 10.52
CA LYS A 144 5.42 0.66 11.26
C LYS A 144 4.56 1.74 11.90
N ARG A 145 3.25 1.58 11.79
CA ARG A 145 2.25 2.51 12.31
C ARG A 145 2.48 2.82 13.80
N ASP A 146 2.64 1.79 14.61
CA ASP A 146 2.88 1.94 16.05
C ASP A 146 4.15 2.75 16.36
N ALA A 147 5.21 2.54 15.57
CA ALA A 147 6.47 3.27 15.75
C ALA A 147 6.33 4.76 15.41
N VAL A 148 5.50 5.11 14.40
CA VAL A 148 5.20 6.51 14.08
C VAL A 148 4.40 7.14 15.22
N PHE A 149 3.35 6.47 15.69
CA PHE A 149 2.54 7.00 16.79
C PHE A 149 3.35 7.13 18.10
N THR A 150 4.22 6.18 18.41
CA THR A 150 5.15 6.28 19.54
C THR A 150 6.07 7.49 19.41
N ALA A 151 6.62 7.75 18.22
CA ALA A 151 7.46 8.92 17.98
C ALA A 151 6.69 10.24 18.05
N LEU A 152 5.41 10.26 17.72
CA LEU A 152 4.56 11.46 17.74
C LEU A 152 3.91 11.73 19.11
N ARG A 153 3.75 10.70 19.95
CA ARG A 153 3.09 10.82 21.25
C ARG A 153 3.62 11.95 22.13
N PRO A 154 4.95 12.13 22.33
CA PRO A 154 5.47 13.21 23.17
C PRO A 154 5.16 14.61 22.63
N PHE A 155 4.96 14.75 21.32
CA PHE A 155 4.56 16.01 20.69
C PHE A 155 3.05 16.27 20.86
N ASP A 156 2.24 15.21 20.75
CA ASP A 156 0.79 15.29 20.96
C ASP A 156 0.47 15.66 22.43
N GLU A 157 1.18 15.05 23.38
CA GLU A 157 1.09 15.38 24.82
C GLU A 157 1.55 16.81 25.14
N ALA A 158 2.47 17.35 24.36
CA ALA A 158 2.94 18.72 24.45
C ALA A 158 2.11 19.73 23.63
N GLU A 159 1.00 19.28 23.02
CA GLU A 159 0.12 20.08 22.15
C GLU A 159 0.87 20.70 20.95
N ILE A 160 1.89 20.02 20.44
CA ILE A 160 2.66 20.44 19.26
C ILE A 160 2.11 19.75 18.02
N ASP A 161 1.64 20.51 17.07
CA ASP A 161 1.21 20.06 15.77
C ASP A 161 2.39 19.72 14.84
N VAL A 162 2.72 18.45 14.69
CA VAL A 162 3.76 18.00 13.74
C VAL A 162 3.19 17.95 12.31
N ASP A 163 3.79 18.70 11.38
CA ASP A 163 3.35 18.77 9.97
C ASP A 163 4.05 17.73 9.09
N PHE A 164 5.31 17.41 9.40
CA PHE A 164 6.11 16.49 8.62
C PHE A 164 6.81 15.48 9.52
N VAL A 165 6.78 14.23 9.10
CA VAL A 165 7.58 13.14 9.68
C VAL A 165 8.46 12.56 8.59
N GLN A 166 9.76 12.52 8.82
CA GLN A 166 10.72 12.02 7.84
C GLN A 166 11.76 11.14 8.50
N LEU A 167 12.30 10.17 7.77
CA LEU A 167 13.45 9.40 8.23
C LEU A 167 14.71 10.28 8.23
N SER A 168 15.50 10.24 9.31
CA SER A 168 16.72 11.04 9.45
C SER A 168 17.68 10.93 8.26
N PRO A 169 17.96 9.76 7.68
CA PRO A 169 18.82 9.67 6.50
C PRO A 169 18.24 10.37 5.26
N ILE A 170 16.93 10.46 5.14
CA ILE A 170 16.30 11.19 4.02
C ILE A 170 16.43 12.69 4.22
N SER A 171 16.24 13.16 5.45
CA SER A 171 16.49 14.57 5.79
C SER A 171 17.96 14.95 5.51
N ILE A 172 18.91 14.08 5.87
CA ILE A 172 20.33 14.28 5.57
C ILE A 172 20.58 14.30 4.07
N TYR A 173 19.97 13.38 3.31
CA TYR A 173 20.05 13.39 1.84
C TYR A 173 19.61 14.74 1.26
N ASN A 174 18.52 15.31 1.75
CA ASN A 174 18.04 16.62 1.30
C ASN A 174 19.08 17.74 1.52
N VAL A 175 19.78 17.72 2.65
CA VAL A 175 20.87 18.66 2.90
C VAL A 175 22.04 18.42 1.95
N VAL A 176 22.39 17.18 1.74
CA VAL A 176 23.50 16.79 0.86
C VAL A 176 23.24 17.27 -0.57
N CYS A 177 22.06 17.06 -1.09
CA CYS A 177 21.64 17.54 -2.41
C CYS A 177 21.53 19.07 -2.47
N HIS A 178 21.03 19.69 -1.40
CA HIS A 178 20.83 21.14 -1.40
C HIS A 178 22.14 21.91 -1.24
N ASP A 179 23.03 21.48 -0.36
CA ASP A 179 24.14 22.29 0.14
C ASP A 179 25.55 21.66 -0.10
N LEU A 180 25.67 20.31 -0.06
CA LEU A 180 27.00 19.69 0.05
C LEU A 180 27.52 19.05 -1.25
N ILE A 181 26.68 18.77 -2.23
CA ILE A 181 27.11 18.22 -3.54
C ILE A 181 27.49 19.35 -4.52
N GLY A 182 26.95 20.54 -4.31
CA GLY A 182 27.12 21.65 -5.24
C GLY A 182 25.97 21.76 -6.25
N GLU A 183 26.25 21.76 -7.54
CA GLU A 183 25.22 21.76 -8.57
C GLU A 183 24.71 20.35 -8.79
N LEU A 184 23.39 20.17 -8.74
CA LEU A 184 22.77 18.90 -9.02
C LEU A 184 22.80 18.63 -10.53
N PRO A 185 23.09 17.40 -10.96
CA PRO A 185 22.97 17.02 -12.36
C PRO A 185 21.53 17.23 -12.85
N ASN A 186 21.38 17.64 -14.10
CA ASN A 186 20.06 17.75 -14.69
C ASN A 186 19.48 16.35 -14.94
N PRO A 187 18.27 16.05 -14.48
CA PRO A 187 17.65 14.74 -14.71
C PRO A 187 17.49 14.36 -16.18
N GLU A 188 17.35 15.36 -17.07
CA GLU A 188 17.20 15.15 -18.51
C GLU A 188 18.50 14.68 -19.20
N ASP A 189 19.66 15.04 -18.62
CA ASP A 189 20.98 14.69 -19.15
C ASP A 189 21.57 13.42 -18.50
N PHE A 190 20.76 12.70 -17.72
CA PHE A 190 21.22 11.53 -16.98
C PHE A 190 21.46 10.33 -17.91
N ASP A 191 22.72 9.89 -18.02
CA ASP A 191 23.11 8.67 -18.69
C ASP A 191 23.29 7.52 -17.68
N PRO A 192 22.46 6.47 -17.74
CA PRO A 192 22.58 5.30 -16.85
C PRO A 192 23.89 4.52 -17.03
N GLU A 193 24.51 4.56 -18.22
CA GLU A 193 25.76 3.85 -18.48
C GLU A 193 26.99 4.60 -17.95
N ASN A 194 26.88 5.93 -17.86
CA ASN A 194 27.94 6.81 -17.34
C ASN A 194 27.39 7.81 -16.31
N PRO A 195 26.90 7.32 -15.15
CA PRO A 195 26.28 8.18 -14.15
C PRO A 195 27.30 9.15 -13.53
N PRO A 196 26.86 10.32 -13.06
CA PRO A 196 27.72 11.23 -12.32
C PRO A 196 28.36 10.57 -11.11
N PRO A 197 29.58 10.98 -10.72
CA PRO A 197 30.27 10.41 -9.56
C PRO A 197 29.44 10.50 -8.28
N SER A 198 29.38 9.40 -7.53
CA SER A 198 28.60 9.30 -6.32
C SER A 198 29.37 9.77 -5.10
N THR A 199 28.71 10.56 -4.26
CA THR A 199 29.21 10.96 -2.94
C THR A 199 28.66 10.01 -1.88
N VAL A 200 29.54 9.51 -1.04
CA VAL A 200 29.18 8.69 0.13
C VAL A 200 29.01 9.61 1.34
N VAL A 201 27.90 9.49 2.04
CA VAL A 201 27.64 10.24 3.27
C VAL A 201 27.51 9.26 4.41
N MET A 202 28.31 9.44 5.45
CA MET A 202 28.26 8.63 6.65
C MET A 202 27.81 9.49 7.82
N SER A 203 26.57 9.34 8.25
CA SER A 203 26.03 9.99 9.44
C SER A 203 26.23 9.08 10.64
N ILE A 204 27.26 9.35 11.43
CA ILE A 204 27.65 8.50 12.54
C ILE A 204 26.93 8.98 13.80
N GLY A 205 25.87 8.24 14.17
CA GLY A 205 25.08 8.49 15.37
C GLY A 205 25.66 7.84 16.63
N THR A 206 24.84 7.75 17.67
CA THR A 206 25.21 7.13 18.93
C THR A 206 25.27 5.61 18.81
N ASP A 207 24.22 4.98 18.33
CA ASP A 207 24.12 3.51 18.26
C ASP A 207 24.23 2.97 16.83
N THR A 208 23.90 3.76 15.84
CA THR A 208 23.89 3.38 14.42
C THR A 208 24.59 4.42 13.55
N THR A 209 24.92 4.01 12.35
CA THR A 209 25.45 4.89 11.28
C THR A 209 24.58 4.72 10.05
N ASP A 210 24.07 5.81 9.55
CA ASP A 210 23.39 5.83 8.26
C ASP A 210 24.42 6.07 7.14
N LEU A 211 24.50 5.13 6.21
CA LEU A 211 25.33 5.20 5.04
C LEU A 211 24.45 5.53 3.83
N ILE A 212 24.68 6.68 3.23
CA ILE A 212 23.93 7.15 2.07
C ILE A 212 24.93 7.28 0.92
N VAL A 213 24.63 6.70 -0.23
CA VAL A 213 25.40 6.89 -1.46
C VAL A 213 24.49 7.58 -2.46
N THR A 214 24.95 8.70 -3.00
CA THR A 214 24.12 9.48 -3.94
C THR A 214 24.99 10.25 -4.95
N ASN A 215 24.45 10.37 -6.15
CA ASN A 215 24.96 11.29 -7.18
C ASN A 215 24.05 12.53 -7.37
N GLY A 216 23.11 12.75 -6.43
CA GLY A 216 22.14 13.84 -6.50
C GLY A 216 20.80 13.47 -7.16
N LEU A 217 20.79 12.50 -8.06
CA LEU A 217 19.59 11.99 -8.74
C LEU A 217 19.10 10.65 -8.19
N ARG A 218 20.05 9.78 -7.85
CA ARG A 218 19.80 8.47 -7.28
C ARG A 218 20.32 8.40 -5.86
N MET A 219 19.73 7.57 -5.06
CA MET A 219 20.14 7.35 -3.69
C MET A 219 20.14 5.85 -3.37
N TRP A 220 21.14 5.42 -2.63
CA TRP A 220 21.16 4.14 -1.95
C TRP A 220 21.40 4.37 -0.47
N LEU A 221 20.70 3.62 0.37
CA LEU A 221 20.73 3.79 1.82
C LEU A 221 20.94 2.45 2.51
N ARG A 222 21.80 2.45 3.50
CA ARG A 222 21.98 1.33 4.43
C ARG A 222 22.22 1.84 5.84
N ASN A 223 21.55 1.25 6.81
CA ASN A 223 21.82 1.48 8.22
C ASN A 223 22.83 0.43 8.72
N ILE A 224 23.91 0.88 9.35
CA ILE A 224 24.95 0.06 9.97
C ILE A 224 24.73 0.12 11.49
N PRO A 225 24.58 -1.04 12.20
CA PRO A 225 24.28 -1.07 13.62
C PRO A 225 25.55 -0.84 14.48
N ILE A 226 26.38 0.11 14.10
CA ILE A 226 27.57 0.54 14.82
C ILE A 226 27.58 2.08 14.86
N GLY A 227 27.70 2.62 16.06
CA GLY A 227 27.81 4.06 16.31
C GLY A 227 28.78 4.39 17.44
N GLY A 228 28.80 5.63 17.87
CA GLY A 228 29.73 6.15 18.88
C GLY A 228 29.70 5.44 20.21
N ASN A 229 28.55 4.87 20.61
CA ASN A 229 28.35 4.14 21.85
C ASN A 229 29.07 2.79 21.85
N HIS A 230 29.29 2.17 20.71
CA HIS A 230 30.04 0.94 20.57
C HIS A 230 31.52 1.15 21.01
N PHE A 231 32.09 2.29 20.63
CA PHE A 231 33.44 2.68 21.07
C PHE A 231 33.47 2.94 22.58
N THR A 232 32.42 3.57 23.14
CA THR A 232 32.33 3.83 24.59
C THR A 232 32.19 2.54 25.36
N LYS A 233 31.30 1.62 24.94
CA LYS A 233 31.12 0.29 25.55
C LYS A 233 32.39 -0.54 25.50
N GLN A 234 33.08 -0.54 24.36
CA GLN A 234 34.35 -1.26 24.21
C GLN A 234 35.45 -0.68 25.13
N LEU A 235 35.55 0.66 25.18
CA LEU A 235 36.49 1.35 26.02
C LEU A 235 36.20 1.13 27.51
N SER A 236 34.93 1.17 27.91
CA SER A 236 34.45 0.85 29.26
C SER A 236 34.88 -0.56 29.67
N ARG A 237 34.71 -1.52 28.77
CA ARG A 237 35.01 -2.94 29.02
C ARG A 237 36.53 -3.19 29.13
N GLU A 238 37.30 -2.68 28.17
CA GLU A 238 38.75 -2.91 28.13
C GLU A 238 39.51 -2.20 29.26
N MET A 239 39.07 -1.00 29.60
CA MET A 239 39.73 -0.18 30.63
C MET A 239 39.01 -0.27 31.99
N LYS A 240 37.97 -1.11 32.13
CA LYS A 240 37.16 -1.29 33.34
C LYS A 240 36.65 0.05 33.92
N LEU A 241 36.18 0.93 33.06
CA LEU A 241 35.66 2.25 33.42
C LEU A 241 34.13 2.24 33.46
N THR A 242 33.55 3.19 34.20
CA THR A 242 32.12 3.49 34.03
C THR A 242 31.84 4.09 32.67
N GLN A 243 30.60 3.91 32.19
CA GLN A 243 30.16 4.44 30.88
C GLN A 243 30.51 5.94 30.72
N ALA A 244 30.18 6.74 31.73
CA ALA A 244 30.44 8.19 31.70
C ALA A 244 31.94 8.52 31.61
N LYS A 245 32.80 7.81 32.38
CA LYS A 245 34.26 8.00 32.30
C LYS A 245 34.81 7.56 30.95
N ALA A 246 34.30 6.47 30.39
CA ALA A 246 34.68 5.99 29.08
C ALA A 246 34.27 6.98 27.97
N GLU A 247 33.07 7.55 28.05
CA GLU A 247 32.61 8.57 27.12
C GLU A 247 33.48 9.82 27.19
N HIS A 248 33.78 10.33 28.39
CA HIS A 248 34.67 11.46 28.56
C HIS A 248 36.06 11.19 27.99
N LEU A 249 36.61 9.99 28.27
CA LEU A 249 37.92 9.60 27.79
C LEU A 249 37.95 9.42 26.27
N LYS A 250 36.89 8.89 25.68
CA LYS A 250 36.72 8.78 24.23
C LYS A 250 36.74 10.16 23.55
N ARG A 251 35.97 11.13 24.06
CA ARG A 251 35.89 12.49 23.51
C ARG A 251 37.25 13.19 23.61
N ASN A 252 37.98 13.00 24.68
CA ASN A 252 39.25 13.66 24.95
C ASN A 252 40.47 12.72 24.72
N ALA A 253 40.34 11.70 23.87
CA ALA A 253 41.37 10.67 23.71
C ALA A 253 42.75 11.20 23.33
N ARG A 254 42.84 12.30 22.57
CA ARG A 254 44.13 12.93 22.21
C ARG A 254 44.80 13.71 23.36
N ALA A 255 44.00 14.24 24.27
CA ALA A 255 44.47 15.03 25.41
C ALA A 255 44.72 14.19 26.66
N SER A 256 44.47 12.88 26.60
CA SER A 256 44.67 11.97 27.72
C SER A 256 46.13 11.63 27.94
N GLU A 257 46.45 11.14 29.14
CA GLU A 257 47.83 10.73 29.52
C GLU A 257 48.38 9.60 28.60
N ASN A 258 47.50 8.69 28.15
CA ASN A 258 47.89 7.57 27.29
C ASN A 258 46.98 7.38 26.07
N PRO A 259 47.09 8.24 25.05
CA PRO A 259 46.28 8.15 23.85
C PRO A 259 46.40 6.80 23.12
N LYS A 260 47.61 6.21 23.08
CA LYS A 260 47.89 4.95 22.40
C LYS A 260 47.07 3.79 22.98
N ALA A 261 46.94 3.73 24.31
CA ALA A 261 46.17 2.67 24.99
C ALA A 261 44.68 2.80 24.67
N ILE A 262 44.15 4.03 24.62
CA ILE A 262 42.75 4.31 24.29
C ILE A 262 42.46 3.85 22.87
N PHE A 263 43.28 4.24 21.91
CA PHE A 263 43.10 3.81 20.50
C PHE A 263 43.28 2.30 20.34
N LYS A 264 44.18 1.66 21.11
CA LYS A 264 44.32 0.21 21.10
C LYS A 264 43.05 -0.47 21.63
N ALA A 265 42.47 0.05 22.69
CA ALA A 265 41.23 -0.49 23.27
C ALA A 265 40.03 -0.37 22.31
N MET A 266 39.94 0.73 21.56
CA MET A 266 38.88 0.97 20.58
C MET A 266 39.10 0.26 19.23
N ARG A 267 40.30 -0.27 18.96
CA ARG A 267 40.68 -0.83 17.66
C ARG A 267 39.72 -1.90 17.12
N PRO A 268 39.20 -2.86 17.92
CA PRO A 268 38.25 -3.83 17.40
C PRO A 268 37.04 -3.18 16.78
N VAL A 269 36.42 -2.17 17.44
CA VAL A 269 35.26 -1.48 16.91
C VAL A 269 35.58 -0.68 15.64
N PHE A 270 36.78 -0.09 15.56
CA PHE A 270 37.24 0.55 14.31
C PHE A 270 37.32 -0.46 13.17
N THR A 271 37.83 -1.65 13.42
CA THR A 271 37.94 -2.70 12.41
C THR A 271 36.56 -3.20 11.99
N ASP A 272 35.68 -3.49 12.92
CA ASP A 272 34.33 -3.95 12.65
C ASP A 272 33.54 -2.89 11.86
N PHE A 273 33.68 -1.62 12.25
CA PHE A 273 33.04 -0.52 11.54
C PHE A 273 33.51 -0.39 10.09
N VAL A 274 34.82 -0.45 9.86
CA VAL A 274 35.37 -0.42 8.49
C VAL A 274 34.88 -1.59 7.67
N ASN A 275 34.91 -2.81 8.24
CA ASN A 275 34.46 -4.00 7.56
C ASN A 275 32.99 -3.90 7.13
N GLU A 276 32.11 -3.37 8.00
CA GLU A 276 30.71 -3.18 7.65
C GLU A 276 30.51 -2.07 6.58
N VAL A 277 31.31 -0.99 6.66
CA VAL A 277 31.31 0.05 5.62
C VAL A 277 31.79 -0.53 4.28
N GLN A 278 32.93 -1.24 4.26
CA GLN A 278 33.45 -1.87 3.04
C GLN A 278 32.46 -2.88 2.45
N ARG A 279 31.87 -3.74 3.29
CA ARG A 279 30.83 -4.67 2.87
C ARG A 279 29.66 -3.93 2.20
N SER A 280 29.25 -2.81 2.79
CA SER A 280 28.14 -1.99 2.29
C SER A 280 28.47 -1.33 0.95
N LEU A 281 29.67 -0.74 0.83
CA LEU A 281 30.13 -0.13 -0.41
C LEU A 281 30.34 -1.14 -1.52
N ASN A 282 30.93 -2.32 -1.19
CA ASN A 282 31.11 -3.41 -2.16
C ASN A 282 29.73 -3.93 -2.65
N PHE A 283 28.76 -4.05 -1.76
CA PHE A 283 27.40 -4.42 -2.15
C PHE A 283 26.77 -3.39 -3.09
N PHE A 284 26.92 -2.10 -2.78
CA PHE A 284 26.45 -1.01 -3.66
C PHE A 284 27.11 -1.12 -5.04
N GLN A 285 28.44 -1.21 -5.11
CA GLN A 285 29.19 -1.31 -6.37
C GLN A 285 28.89 -2.58 -7.16
N SER A 286 28.50 -3.68 -6.49
CA SER A 286 28.08 -4.90 -7.19
C SER A 286 26.73 -4.74 -7.90
N ASN A 287 25.86 -3.90 -7.35
CA ASN A 287 24.54 -3.62 -7.91
C ASN A 287 24.59 -2.49 -8.96
N GLU A 288 25.40 -1.46 -8.71
CA GLU A 288 25.57 -0.30 -9.60
C GLU A 288 27.01 -0.28 -10.11
N LYS A 289 27.30 -1.12 -11.11
CA LYS A 289 28.67 -1.34 -11.62
C LYS A 289 29.31 -0.09 -12.28
N SER A 290 28.49 0.80 -12.82
CA SER A 290 28.92 2.04 -13.45
C SER A 290 29.14 3.18 -12.44
N ALA A 291 28.76 3.00 -11.18
CA ALA A 291 28.86 4.07 -10.19
C ALA A 291 30.29 4.22 -9.66
N GLU A 292 30.88 5.39 -9.85
CA GLU A 292 32.17 5.79 -9.28
C GLU A 292 31.97 6.50 -7.93
N LEU A 293 32.72 6.10 -6.89
CA LEU A 293 32.69 6.74 -5.59
C LEU A 293 33.76 7.86 -5.52
N SER A 294 33.33 9.11 -5.43
CA SER A 294 34.25 10.26 -5.49
C SER A 294 34.83 10.61 -4.11
N LYS A 295 34.00 10.78 -3.11
CA LYS A 295 34.39 11.22 -1.77
C LYS A 295 33.44 10.71 -0.71
N ILE A 296 33.92 10.72 0.54
CA ILE A 296 33.12 10.42 1.74
C ILE A 296 32.93 11.68 2.56
N LEU A 297 31.68 12.04 2.86
CA LEU A 297 31.32 13.11 3.78
C LEU A 297 30.95 12.51 5.14
N LEU A 298 31.54 13.07 6.20
CA LEU A 298 31.24 12.62 7.57
C LEU A 298 30.28 13.60 8.25
N LEU A 299 29.16 13.08 8.73
CA LEU A 299 28.17 13.78 9.54
C LEU A 299 27.95 13.07 10.87
N GLY A 300 27.17 13.67 11.75
CA GLY A 300 26.89 13.17 13.08
C GLY A 300 28.01 13.47 14.10
N ASN A 301 27.66 13.54 15.38
CA ASN A 301 28.62 13.91 16.42
C ASN A 301 29.73 12.87 16.63
N ALA A 302 29.46 11.59 16.40
CA ALA A 302 30.47 10.54 16.53
C ALA A 302 31.56 10.61 15.44
N ALA A 303 31.31 11.31 14.32
CA ALA A 303 32.33 11.62 13.31
C ALA A 303 33.52 12.45 13.85
N LYS A 304 33.32 13.14 14.99
CA LYS A 304 34.38 13.88 15.68
C LYS A 304 35.36 13.00 16.44
N LEU A 305 35.09 11.67 16.54
CA LEU A 305 35.94 10.73 17.26
C LEU A 305 37.38 10.87 16.79
N PRO A 306 38.32 11.16 17.72
CA PRO A 306 39.72 11.34 17.37
C PRO A 306 40.26 10.11 16.64
N GLY A 307 40.94 10.32 15.51
CA GLY A 307 41.53 9.24 14.71
C GLY A 307 40.59 8.52 13.73
N LEU A 308 39.28 8.64 13.86
CA LEU A 308 38.30 7.94 13.01
C LEU A 308 38.51 8.28 11.53
N ARG A 309 38.56 9.56 11.18
CA ARG A 309 38.76 10.01 9.78
C ARG A 309 40.04 9.43 9.17
N GLN A 310 41.15 9.53 9.91
CA GLN A 310 42.45 9.03 9.43
C GLN A 310 42.42 7.52 9.25
N TYR A 311 41.76 6.79 10.17
CA TYR A 311 41.64 5.36 10.09
C TYR A 311 40.78 4.93 8.90
N LEU A 312 39.61 5.57 8.72
CA LEU A 312 38.71 5.31 7.57
C LEU A 312 39.40 5.63 6.24
N SER A 313 40.05 6.80 6.11
CA SER A 313 40.72 7.20 4.86
C SER A 313 41.81 6.22 4.46
N LYS A 314 42.56 5.68 5.45
CA LYS A 314 43.62 4.70 5.20
C LYS A 314 43.08 3.33 4.79
N GLN A 315 41.91 2.94 5.27
CA GLN A 315 41.37 1.60 5.01
C GLN A 315 40.44 1.54 3.81
N LEU A 316 39.75 2.65 3.51
CA LEU A 316 38.77 2.70 2.40
C LEU A 316 39.39 3.21 1.10
N GLU A 317 40.59 3.85 1.19
CA GLU A 317 41.31 4.45 0.03
C GLU A 317 40.45 5.48 -0.75
N ILE A 318 39.43 6.05 -0.10
CA ILE A 318 38.57 7.09 -0.65
C ILE A 318 38.82 8.37 0.12
N GLU A 319 38.79 9.51 -0.57
CA GLU A 319 38.93 10.81 0.06
C GLU A 319 37.81 11.08 1.07
N ILE A 320 38.17 11.45 2.30
CA ILE A 320 37.22 11.76 3.35
C ILE A 320 37.25 13.25 3.67
N SER A 321 36.21 13.93 3.27
CA SER A 321 36.01 15.35 3.51
C SER A 321 35.21 15.57 4.80
N LYS A 322 35.52 16.64 5.53
CA LYS A 322 34.76 17.07 6.70
C LYS A 322 33.88 18.25 6.32
N VAL A 323 32.61 18.17 6.65
CA VAL A 323 31.69 19.31 6.54
C VAL A 323 32.07 20.35 7.61
N THR A 324 32.43 21.53 7.19
CA THR A 324 32.87 22.65 8.08
C THR A 324 31.84 23.75 8.17
N SER A 325 30.99 23.90 7.18
CA SER A 325 29.91 24.90 7.10
C SER A 325 28.81 24.40 6.18
N TYR A 326 27.64 24.98 6.30
CA TYR A 326 26.58 24.90 5.31
C TYR A 326 26.61 26.20 4.51
N GLU A 327 26.88 26.13 3.20
CA GLU A 327 27.12 27.32 2.37
C GLU A 327 25.82 28.04 2.02
N LYS A 328 24.71 27.29 1.86
CA LYS A 328 23.39 27.82 1.52
C LYS A 328 22.51 28.12 2.75
N LEU A 329 23.05 27.95 3.96
CA LEU A 329 22.38 28.30 5.20
C LEU A 329 22.90 29.64 5.71
N SER A 330 22.11 30.69 5.59
CA SER A 330 22.41 32.04 6.11
C SER A 330 21.98 32.17 7.57
N GLY A 331 22.22 33.31 8.20
CA GLY A 331 21.90 33.59 9.60
C GLY A 331 23.17 33.68 10.44
N SER A 332 23.98 34.74 10.19
CA SER A 332 25.26 34.95 10.86
C SER A 332 25.20 34.91 12.38
N ASP A 333 24.06 35.35 12.97
CA ASP A 333 23.85 35.38 14.42
C ASP A 333 23.80 33.96 15.02
N ILE A 334 23.42 32.98 14.26
CA ILE A 334 23.32 31.57 14.68
C ILE A 334 24.55 30.80 14.15
N THR A 335 24.80 30.86 12.85
CA THR A 335 25.83 30.05 12.19
C THR A 335 27.25 30.37 12.67
N SER A 336 27.51 31.58 13.16
CA SER A 336 28.81 32.00 13.75
C SER A 336 29.00 31.58 15.21
N GLN A 337 27.91 31.15 15.89
CA GLN A 337 28.03 30.78 17.32
C GLN A 337 28.87 29.51 17.48
N LYS A 338 29.82 29.55 18.42
CA LYS A 338 30.70 28.39 18.73
C LYS A 338 29.94 27.14 19.10
N SER A 339 28.81 27.25 19.81
CA SER A 339 27.95 26.14 20.19
C SER A 339 27.27 25.48 18.99
N PHE A 340 26.79 26.27 18.01
CA PHE A 340 26.27 25.77 16.76
C PHE A 340 27.36 25.08 15.93
N GLN A 341 28.49 25.75 15.71
CA GLN A 341 29.63 25.19 14.96
C GLN A 341 30.20 23.93 15.57
N ASN A 342 30.25 23.85 16.90
CA ASN A 342 30.66 22.64 17.59
C ASN A 342 29.68 21.48 17.36
N ASN A 343 28.42 21.74 17.04
CA ASN A 343 27.39 20.74 16.80
C ASN A 343 26.92 20.67 15.34
N LEU A 344 27.56 21.38 14.44
CA LEU A 344 27.21 21.54 13.03
C LEU A 344 26.89 20.17 12.38
N LEU A 345 27.78 19.17 12.57
CA LEU A 345 27.65 17.83 11.99
C LEU A 345 26.38 17.09 12.43
N SER A 346 25.79 17.48 13.54
CA SER A 346 24.57 16.85 14.07
C SER A 346 23.30 17.60 13.74
N PHE A 347 23.40 18.81 13.18
CA PHE A 347 22.25 19.57 12.72
C PHE A 347 21.81 19.25 11.28
N ALA A 348 22.53 18.38 10.58
CA ALA A 348 22.16 17.99 9.21
C ALA A 348 20.72 17.49 9.10
N SER A 349 20.28 16.63 10.05
CA SER A 349 18.90 16.15 10.07
C SER A 349 17.90 17.29 10.26
N CYS A 350 18.15 18.18 11.23
CA CYS A 350 17.27 19.34 11.49
C CYS A 350 17.19 20.28 10.28
N TYR A 351 18.33 20.56 9.65
CA TYR A 351 18.38 21.40 8.45
C TYR A 351 17.60 20.77 7.29
N GLY A 352 17.76 19.45 7.06
CA GLY A 352 17.01 18.74 6.04
C GLY A 352 15.50 18.75 6.26
N LEU A 353 15.06 18.70 7.51
CA LEU A 353 13.65 18.86 7.88
C LEU A 353 13.16 20.29 7.60
N CYS A 354 13.98 21.30 7.87
CA CYS A 354 13.65 22.66 7.51
C CYS A 354 13.51 22.83 5.99
N LEU A 355 14.41 22.23 5.20
CA LEU A 355 14.29 22.19 3.74
C LEU A 355 12.95 21.63 3.28
N GLN A 356 12.49 20.54 3.90
CA GLN A 356 11.22 19.91 3.58
C GLN A 356 10.04 20.84 3.89
N GLY A 357 10.00 21.41 5.08
CA GLY A 357 8.92 22.32 5.47
C GLY A 357 8.88 23.62 4.66
N LEU A 358 10.03 24.09 4.18
CA LEU A 358 10.21 25.24 3.28
C LEU A 358 10.03 24.88 1.79
N GLN A 359 9.71 23.61 1.47
CA GLN A 359 9.51 23.12 0.10
C GLN A 359 10.77 23.20 -0.81
N LYS A 360 11.95 23.24 -0.20
CA LYS A 360 13.25 23.26 -0.90
C LYS A 360 13.96 21.89 -0.90
N ALA A 361 13.32 20.87 -0.33
CA ALA A 361 13.82 19.50 -0.27
C ALA A 361 13.71 18.80 -1.63
N GLN A 362 14.69 17.95 -1.95
CA GLN A 362 14.66 17.07 -3.12
C GLN A 362 13.64 15.94 -2.92
N ILE A 363 13.63 15.30 -1.74
CA ILE A 363 12.62 14.31 -1.35
C ILE A 363 11.63 14.99 -0.41
N LYS A 364 10.35 14.93 -0.80
CA LYS A 364 9.23 15.61 -0.11
C LYS A 364 8.26 14.65 0.55
N THR A 365 8.58 13.36 0.60
CA THR A 365 7.73 12.34 1.22
C THR A 365 7.46 12.63 2.69
N ASN A 366 6.28 12.27 3.17
CA ASN A 366 5.84 12.56 4.53
C ASN A 366 5.20 11.32 5.16
N LEU A 367 5.80 10.82 6.23
CA LEU A 367 5.30 9.66 6.97
C LEU A 367 4.32 10.06 8.10
N LEU A 368 3.72 11.26 8.02
CA LEU A 368 2.66 11.65 8.94
C LEU A 368 1.37 10.88 8.62
N PRO A 369 0.75 10.20 9.60
CA PRO A 369 -0.50 9.47 9.40
C PRO A 369 -1.61 10.35 8.82
N ARG A 370 -2.27 9.86 7.78
CA ARG A 370 -3.38 10.61 7.13
C ARG A 370 -4.51 10.93 8.10
N GLU A 371 -4.74 10.09 9.09
CA GLU A 371 -5.76 10.30 10.12
C GLU A 371 -5.48 11.56 10.94
N ILE A 372 -4.23 11.82 11.29
CA ILE A 372 -3.83 13.05 12.01
C ILE A 372 -4.10 14.26 11.13
N VAL A 373 -3.73 14.19 9.85
CA VAL A 373 -3.99 15.28 8.89
C VAL A 373 -5.49 15.52 8.74
N VAL A 374 -6.28 14.47 8.54
CA VAL A 374 -7.73 14.55 8.41
C VAL A 374 -8.38 15.10 9.69
N LYS A 375 -7.97 14.60 10.87
CA LYS A 375 -8.45 15.09 12.18
C LYS A 375 -8.24 16.60 12.29
N ARG A 376 -7.06 17.10 11.96
CA ARG A 376 -6.74 18.53 11.99
C ARG A 376 -7.57 19.35 11.00
N ILE A 377 -7.74 18.87 9.78
CA ILE A 377 -8.58 19.53 8.77
C ILE A 377 -10.03 19.63 9.28
N VAL A 378 -10.54 18.55 9.88
CA VAL A 378 -11.89 18.55 10.46
C VAL A 378 -11.97 19.52 11.63
N GLU A 379 -11.00 19.51 12.54
CA GLU A 379 -10.97 20.42 13.69
C GLU A 379 -10.87 21.89 13.26
N ALA A 380 -10.04 22.20 12.30
CA ALA A 380 -9.93 23.55 11.74
C ALA A 380 -11.22 24.03 11.05
N LYS A 381 -12.03 23.10 10.51
CA LYS A 381 -13.30 23.42 9.86
C LYS A 381 -14.49 23.48 10.83
N LYS A 382 -14.40 22.86 12.03
CA LYS A 382 -15.49 22.88 13.03
C LYS A 382 -16.03 24.29 13.32
N PRO A 383 -15.19 25.33 13.59
CA PRO A 383 -15.69 26.66 13.87
C PRO A 383 -16.44 27.28 12.67
N TRP A 384 -15.98 26.99 11.43
CA TRP A 384 -16.65 27.46 10.22
C TRP A 384 -18.01 26.82 10.00
N VAL A 385 -18.14 25.53 10.31
CA VAL A 385 -19.43 24.82 10.30
C VAL A 385 -20.36 25.40 11.35
N LEU A 386 -19.86 25.65 12.58
CA LEU A 386 -20.65 26.25 13.63
C LEU A 386 -21.13 27.66 13.23
N THR A 387 -20.24 28.49 12.67
CA THR A 387 -20.64 29.84 12.22
C THR A 387 -21.65 29.79 11.08
N ALA A 388 -21.51 28.83 10.15
CA ALA A 388 -22.48 28.61 9.07
C ALA A 388 -23.86 28.22 9.65
N VAL A 389 -23.91 27.29 10.59
CA VAL A 389 -25.17 26.89 11.27
C VAL A 389 -25.78 28.07 12.02
N CYS A 390 -24.96 28.80 12.79
CA CYS A 390 -25.43 30.00 13.51
C CYS A 390 -25.97 31.07 12.55
N SER A 391 -25.36 31.33 11.42
CA SER A 391 -25.84 32.32 10.45
C SER A 391 -27.14 31.89 9.77
N VAL A 392 -27.30 30.58 9.46
CA VAL A 392 -28.58 30.04 8.97
C VAL A 392 -29.68 30.19 10.01
N MET A 393 -29.41 29.85 11.29
CA MET A 393 -30.36 30.00 12.39
C MET A 393 -30.72 31.47 12.63
N ALA A 394 -29.75 32.37 12.55
CA ALA A 394 -30.01 33.82 12.66
C ALA A 394 -30.86 34.31 11.48
N GLY A 395 -30.61 33.84 10.26
CA GLY A 395 -31.43 34.17 9.10
C GLY A 395 -32.86 33.69 9.23
N LEU A 396 -33.06 32.47 9.71
CA LEU A 396 -34.41 31.93 9.99
C LEU A 396 -35.12 32.70 11.11
N ALA A 397 -34.41 33.07 12.20
CA ALA A 397 -34.96 33.87 13.29
C ALA A 397 -35.35 35.27 12.81
N LEU A 398 -34.53 35.95 12.00
CA LEU A 398 -34.84 37.24 11.40
C LEU A 398 -36.04 37.13 10.43
N GLY A 399 -36.09 36.08 9.60
CA GLY A 399 -37.24 35.81 8.74
C GLY A 399 -38.51 35.61 9.53
N TYR A 400 -38.46 34.86 10.63
CA TYR A 400 -39.61 34.68 11.53
C TYR A 400 -40.05 36.00 12.17
N LEU A 401 -39.10 36.79 12.67
CA LEU A 401 -39.41 38.13 13.28
C LEU A 401 -40.01 39.08 12.24
N PHE A 402 -39.49 39.05 11.01
CA PHE A 402 -40.03 39.88 9.91
C PHE A 402 -41.44 39.46 9.51
N THR A 403 -41.70 38.16 9.40
CA THR A 403 -43.04 37.64 9.05
C THR A 403 -44.06 37.89 10.16
N THR A 404 -43.69 37.70 11.44
CA THR A 404 -44.55 37.99 12.56
C THR A 404 -44.82 39.49 12.71
N GLY A 405 -43.78 40.33 12.50
CA GLY A 405 -43.92 41.79 12.50
C GLY A 405 -44.79 42.30 11.35
N SER A 406 -44.72 41.69 10.18
CA SER A 406 -45.58 41.98 9.02
C SER A 406 -47.03 41.55 9.29
N TRP A 407 -47.20 40.40 9.90
CA TRP A 407 -48.53 39.89 10.24
C TRP A 407 -49.21 40.78 11.30
N HIS A 408 -48.54 41.19 12.38
CA HIS A 408 -49.05 42.13 13.34
C HIS A 408 -49.41 43.50 12.73
N LYS A 409 -48.62 43.96 11.73
CA LYS A 409 -48.93 45.19 11.02
C LYS A 409 -50.18 45.07 10.12
N SER A 410 -50.41 43.90 9.57
CA SER A 410 -51.60 43.66 8.79
C SER A 410 -52.89 43.46 9.62
N GLU A 411 -52.74 42.92 10.83
CA GLU A 411 -53.83 42.75 11.80
C GLU A 411 -54.29 44.09 12.38
N LEU A 412 -53.35 45.01 12.63
CA LEU A 412 -53.61 46.36 13.17
C LEU A 412 -54.19 47.36 12.15
N THR A 413 -54.25 47.04 10.86
CA THR A 413 -54.65 47.98 9.80
C THR A 413 -56.08 47.77 9.28
N TYR A 414 -56.78 46.76 9.75
CA TYR A 414 -58.14 46.46 9.31
C TYR A 414 -59.16 46.46 10.47
N GLN A 415 -59.24 47.57 11.15
CA GLN A 415 -60.51 47.97 11.80
C GLN A 415 -61.32 48.79 10.81
N ASP A 416 -62.06 48.14 9.96
CA ASP A 416 -63.05 48.82 9.14
C ASP A 416 -64.43 48.64 9.73
N ALA A 417 -65.26 49.65 9.53
CA ALA A 417 -66.45 50.00 10.26
C ALA A 417 -67.70 49.07 10.14
N THR A 418 -67.51 47.80 9.65
CA THR A 418 -68.59 46.80 9.54
C THR A 418 -68.18 45.42 10.06
N GLY A 419 -67.72 45.37 11.29
CA GLY A 419 -67.02 44.25 11.94
C GLY A 419 -67.67 42.89 12.08
N ASN A 420 -68.69 42.51 11.27
CA ASN A 420 -69.31 41.20 11.46
C ASN A 420 -69.19 40.22 10.24
N THR A 421 -68.80 40.69 9.11
CA THR A 421 -68.71 39.81 7.89
C THR A 421 -67.33 39.18 7.64
N TRP A 422 -66.28 39.87 8.04
CA TRP A 422 -64.88 39.37 7.85
C TRP A 422 -64.48 38.35 8.88
N GLU A 423 -64.92 38.45 10.11
CA GLU A 423 -64.64 37.46 11.18
C GLU A 423 -65.24 36.08 10.84
N LYS A 424 -66.51 36.08 10.28
CA LYS A 424 -67.13 34.83 9.84
C LYS A 424 -66.46 34.26 8.58
N ALA A 425 -66.01 35.11 7.66
CA ALA A 425 -65.28 34.67 6.45
C ALA A 425 -63.88 34.17 6.87
N PHE A 426 -63.15 34.85 7.74
CA PHE A 426 -61.88 34.46 8.26
C PHE A 426 -61.95 33.12 9.00
N ASN A 427 -62.94 32.93 9.88
CA ASN A 427 -63.17 31.67 10.58
C ASN A 427 -63.53 30.54 9.62
N LYS A 428 -64.24 30.80 8.53
CA LYS A 428 -64.47 29.83 7.50
C LYS A 428 -63.23 29.50 6.69
N VAL A 429 -62.39 30.51 6.35
CA VAL A 429 -61.13 30.33 5.64
C VAL A 429 -60.14 29.55 6.49
N THR A 430 -60.00 29.87 7.80
CA THR A 430 -59.14 29.15 8.74
C THR A 430 -59.60 27.70 8.94
N THR A 431 -60.96 27.48 8.96
CA THR A 431 -61.49 26.10 9.04
C THR A 431 -61.23 25.33 7.75
N VAL A 432 -61.37 25.94 6.58
CA VAL A 432 -61.05 25.32 5.31
C VAL A 432 -59.55 25.10 5.15
N ASP A 433 -58.71 26.08 5.55
CA ASP A 433 -57.25 25.96 5.50
C ASP A 433 -56.73 24.83 6.43
N SER A 434 -57.25 24.79 7.67
CA SER A 434 -56.87 23.72 8.62
C SER A 434 -57.34 22.34 8.16
N THR A 435 -58.53 22.27 7.51
CA THR A 435 -59.08 21.03 6.96
C THR A 435 -58.25 20.60 5.73
N SER A 436 -57.89 21.54 4.86
CA SER A 436 -57.03 21.29 3.69
C SER A 436 -55.62 20.83 4.10
N LYS A 437 -55.02 21.50 5.09
CA LYS A 437 -53.69 21.07 5.64
C LYS A 437 -53.76 19.67 6.21
N ARG A 438 -54.83 19.35 6.94
CA ARG A 438 -54.99 18.00 7.49
C ARG A 438 -55.16 16.94 6.39
N PHE A 439 -55.91 17.22 5.34
CA PHE A 439 -56.02 16.31 4.23
C PHE A 439 -54.69 16.15 3.41
N LEU A 440 -53.91 17.26 3.31
CA LEU A 440 -52.58 17.22 2.69
C LEU A 440 -51.57 16.40 3.54
N GLU A 441 -51.62 16.56 4.86
CA GLU A 441 -50.79 15.76 5.80
C GLU A 441 -51.20 14.29 5.79
N ASP A 442 -52.49 13.98 5.72
CA ASP A 442 -53.00 12.61 5.60
C ASP A 442 -52.61 11.96 4.26
N ASP A 443 -52.67 12.70 3.14
CA ASP A 443 -52.26 12.25 1.82
C ASP A 443 -50.73 12.00 1.75
N LEU A 444 -49.91 12.93 2.32
CA LEU A 444 -48.48 12.77 2.43
C LEU A 444 -48.09 11.57 3.31
N ALA A 445 -48.80 11.37 4.41
CA ALA A 445 -48.57 10.23 5.30
C ALA A 445 -48.89 8.89 4.60
N GLN A 446 -50.01 8.87 3.82
CA GLN A 446 -50.36 7.67 3.05
C GLN A 446 -49.39 7.40 1.89
N LYS A 447 -48.92 8.45 1.21
CA LYS A 447 -47.87 8.30 0.16
C LYS A 447 -46.56 7.78 0.75
N GLN A 448 -46.12 8.32 1.88
CA GLN A 448 -44.93 7.82 2.57
C GLN A 448 -45.08 6.37 3.02
N LEU A 449 -46.29 5.97 3.44
CA LEU A 449 -46.56 4.58 3.81
C LEU A 449 -46.49 3.65 2.58
N LEU A 450 -47.07 4.11 1.45
CA LEU A 450 -47.03 3.38 0.18
C LEU A 450 -45.60 3.22 -0.34
N ASP A 451 -44.80 4.31 -0.31
CA ASP A 451 -43.39 4.25 -0.71
C ASP A 451 -42.59 3.32 0.18
N LYS A 452 -42.85 3.35 1.49
CA LYS A 452 -42.22 2.41 2.44
C LYS A 452 -42.60 0.96 2.16
N LEU A 453 -43.85 0.68 1.85
CA LEU A 453 -44.32 -0.66 1.51
C LEU A 453 -43.72 -1.15 0.18
N ASN A 454 -43.62 -0.28 -0.80
CA ASN A 454 -42.96 -0.59 -2.09
C ASN A 454 -41.46 -0.85 -1.90
N LEU A 455 -40.79 -0.05 -1.05
CA LEU A 455 -39.37 -0.23 -0.73
C LEU A 455 -39.13 -1.55 0.00
N LEU A 456 -40.00 -1.90 0.95
CA LEU A 456 -39.92 -3.17 1.68
C LEU A 456 -40.23 -4.38 0.77
N SER A 457 -41.17 -4.23 -0.14
CA SER A 457 -41.47 -5.26 -1.16
C SER A 457 -40.29 -5.53 -2.07
N ASN A 458 -39.66 -4.46 -2.57
CA ASN A 458 -38.49 -4.55 -3.44
C ASN A 458 -37.27 -5.11 -2.69
N GLU A 459 -37.05 -4.73 -1.41
CA GLU A 459 -35.98 -5.32 -0.61
C GLU A 459 -36.18 -6.81 -0.33
N LEU A 460 -37.39 -7.26 -0.09
CA LEU A 460 -37.71 -8.66 0.20
C LEU A 460 -37.56 -9.53 -1.05
N THR A 461 -38.02 -9.06 -2.21
CA THR A 461 -37.92 -9.81 -3.48
C THR A 461 -36.47 -9.83 -3.98
N SER A 462 -35.78 -8.71 -4.01
CA SER A 462 -34.38 -8.62 -4.48
C SER A 462 -33.40 -9.44 -3.62
N ALA A 463 -33.60 -9.46 -2.29
CA ALA A 463 -32.76 -10.24 -1.40
C ALA A 463 -32.94 -11.77 -1.56
N SER A 464 -34.13 -12.21 -1.97
CA SER A 464 -34.40 -13.64 -2.25
C SER A 464 -33.80 -14.06 -3.59
N GLU A 465 -33.99 -13.25 -4.62
CA GLU A 465 -33.44 -13.50 -5.97
C GLU A 465 -31.92 -13.49 -5.99
N GLN A 466 -31.30 -12.53 -5.29
CA GLN A 466 -29.84 -12.48 -5.20
C GLN A 466 -29.22 -13.70 -4.52
N LYS A 467 -29.87 -14.28 -3.51
CA LYS A 467 -29.37 -15.51 -2.86
C LYS A 467 -29.47 -16.73 -3.78
N ALA A 468 -30.53 -16.84 -4.55
CA ALA A 468 -30.70 -17.92 -5.52
C ALA A 468 -29.61 -17.82 -6.61
N SER A 469 -29.41 -16.64 -7.18
CA SER A 469 -28.40 -16.41 -8.22
C SER A 469 -26.97 -16.74 -7.78
N TRP A 470 -26.61 -16.50 -6.50
CA TRP A 470 -25.32 -16.90 -5.97
C TRP A 470 -25.14 -18.42 -5.88
N LEU A 471 -26.18 -19.16 -5.54
CA LEU A 471 -26.14 -20.63 -5.48
C LEU A 471 -25.99 -21.21 -6.89
N GLU A 472 -26.72 -20.67 -7.86
CA GLU A 472 -26.61 -21.06 -9.27
C GLU A 472 -25.20 -20.76 -9.81
N PHE A 473 -24.67 -19.58 -9.53
CA PHE A 473 -23.30 -19.20 -9.90
C PHE A 473 -22.27 -20.18 -9.34
N GLN A 474 -22.34 -20.51 -8.04
CA GLN A 474 -21.41 -21.45 -7.41
C GLN A 474 -21.52 -22.85 -8.02
N THR A 475 -22.76 -23.30 -8.29
CA THR A 475 -23.02 -24.59 -8.90
C THR A 475 -22.46 -24.64 -10.32
N ALA A 476 -22.69 -23.61 -11.12
CA ALA A 476 -22.14 -23.50 -12.46
C ALA A 476 -20.60 -23.45 -12.44
N LEU A 477 -20.01 -22.61 -11.58
CA LEU A 477 -18.56 -22.47 -11.47
C LEU A 477 -17.88 -23.78 -11.08
N SER A 478 -18.50 -24.57 -10.19
CA SER A 478 -17.94 -25.86 -9.79
C SER A 478 -17.80 -26.85 -10.97
N GLN A 479 -18.69 -26.77 -11.95
CA GLN A 479 -18.67 -27.62 -13.15
C GLN A 479 -17.61 -27.20 -14.18
N ALA A 480 -16.97 -26.01 -14.00
CA ALA A 480 -15.86 -25.58 -14.85
C ALA A 480 -14.55 -26.27 -14.50
N PHE A 481 -14.39 -26.69 -13.23
CA PHE A 481 -13.16 -27.33 -12.78
C PHE A 481 -13.02 -28.74 -13.37
N PRO A 482 -11.81 -29.10 -13.80
CA PRO A 482 -11.58 -30.45 -14.33
C PRO A 482 -11.70 -31.48 -13.21
N THR A 483 -12.38 -32.59 -13.50
CA THR A 483 -12.52 -33.75 -12.63
C THR A 483 -11.73 -34.94 -13.20
N ASP A 484 -11.18 -35.76 -12.34
CA ASP A 484 -10.51 -37.00 -12.76
C ASP A 484 -11.49 -38.19 -12.70
N PRO A 485 -11.82 -38.81 -13.85
CA PRO A 485 -12.83 -39.88 -13.87
C PRO A 485 -12.46 -41.09 -12.99
N ARG A 486 -11.16 -41.28 -12.70
CA ARG A 486 -10.69 -42.36 -11.81
C ARG A 486 -11.04 -42.05 -10.35
N ILE A 487 -10.94 -40.78 -9.99
CA ILE A 487 -11.25 -40.29 -8.64
C ILE A 487 -12.77 -40.22 -8.44
N GLU A 488 -13.51 -39.79 -9.45
CA GLU A 488 -14.97 -39.78 -9.40
C GLU A 488 -15.57 -41.18 -9.18
N LYS A 489 -15.03 -42.19 -9.88
CA LYS A 489 -15.45 -43.58 -9.64
C LYS A 489 -15.19 -44.03 -8.20
N LEU A 490 -14.03 -43.72 -7.64
CA LEU A 490 -13.70 -44.05 -6.24
C LEU A 490 -14.57 -43.29 -5.24
N LYS A 491 -14.92 -42.04 -5.52
CA LYS A 491 -15.85 -41.24 -4.71
C LYS A 491 -17.28 -41.83 -4.76
N ALA A 492 -17.73 -42.24 -5.94
CA ALA A 492 -19.03 -42.90 -6.13
C ALA A 492 -19.11 -44.27 -5.42
N GLU A 493 -17.98 -44.97 -5.27
CA GLU A 493 -17.84 -46.22 -4.52
C GLU A 493 -17.72 -46.00 -3.00
N GLY A 494 -17.89 -44.79 -2.50
CA GLY A 494 -17.88 -44.44 -1.08
C GLY A 494 -16.49 -44.15 -0.49
N THR A 495 -15.46 -44.01 -1.32
CA THR A 495 -14.11 -43.66 -0.87
C THR A 495 -14.01 -42.16 -0.65
N THR A 496 -13.99 -41.72 0.59
CA THR A 496 -13.90 -40.28 0.95
C THR A 496 -12.51 -39.65 0.69
N LYS A 497 -11.44 -40.47 0.78
CA LYS A 497 -10.05 -39.98 0.56
C LYS A 497 -9.30 -40.95 -0.36
N VAL A 498 -8.74 -40.42 -1.44
CA VAL A 498 -8.01 -41.23 -2.41
C VAL A 498 -6.53 -41.35 -2.00
N ASP A 499 -6.08 -42.61 -1.82
CA ASP A 499 -4.71 -42.93 -1.43
C ASP A 499 -3.70 -42.40 -2.45
N PRO A 500 -2.76 -41.53 -2.05
CA PRO A 500 -1.73 -40.98 -2.96
C PRO A 500 -0.74 -42.02 -3.50
N LYS A 501 -0.64 -43.21 -2.86
CA LYS A 501 0.16 -44.32 -3.33
C LYS A 501 -0.47 -45.03 -4.54
N LYS A 502 -1.81 -44.98 -4.66
CA LYS A 502 -2.57 -45.53 -5.79
C LYS A 502 -2.71 -44.55 -6.93
N ILE A 503 -3.00 -43.28 -6.63
CA ILE A 503 -3.08 -42.20 -7.62
C ILE A 503 -2.25 -41.03 -7.08
N PRO A 504 -1.00 -40.84 -7.54
CA PRO A 504 -0.13 -39.75 -7.11
C PRO A 504 -0.77 -38.37 -7.39
N PHE A 505 -0.54 -37.39 -6.53
CA PHE A 505 -1.09 -36.03 -6.67
C PHE A 505 -0.71 -35.39 -8.03
N GLU A 506 0.50 -35.64 -8.52
CA GLU A 506 0.98 -35.12 -9.81
C GLU A 506 0.27 -35.75 -11.03
N ASP A 507 -0.41 -36.89 -10.86
CA ASP A 507 -1.17 -37.57 -11.92
C ASP A 507 -2.67 -37.25 -11.88
N ARG A 508 -3.16 -36.55 -10.86
CA ARG A 508 -4.56 -36.19 -10.70
C ARG A 508 -4.89 -34.97 -11.56
N ARG A 509 -5.93 -35.09 -12.37
CA ARG A 509 -6.45 -33.97 -13.17
C ARG A 509 -7.45 -33.16 -12.36
N GLU A 510 -7.07 -32.74 -11.17
CA GLU A 510 -7.90 -31.93 -10.26
C GLU A 510 -7.24 -30.58 -9.99
N MET A 511 -8.06 -29.59 -9.71
CA MET A 511 -7.64 -28.26 -9.21
C MET A 511 -8.29 -28.03 -7.86
N TYR A 512 -7.58 -27.39 -6.97
CA TYR A 512 -8.02 -27.09 -5.62
C TYR A 512 -8.21 -25.58 -5.48
N VAL A 513 -9.40 -25.17 -5.09
CA VAL A 513 -9.73 -23.77 -4.87
C VAL A 513 -9.32 -23.39 -3.45
N ASP A 514 -8.43 -22.42 -3.34
CA ASP A 514 -7.93 -21.91 -2.06
C ASP A 514 -8.83 -20.80 -1.52
N HIS A 515 -9.28 -19.92 -2.41
CA HIS A 515 -10.08 -18.76 -2.04
C HIS A 515 -10.87 -18.23 -3.22
N ILE A 516 -12.11 -17.79 -2.96
CA ILE A 516 -12.95 -17.08 -3.92
C ILE A 516 -13.27 -15.71 -3.31
N GLU A 517 -12.92 -14.65 -4.01
CA GLU A 517 -13.23 -13.28 -3.63
C GLU A 517 -14.18 -12.66 -4.66
N SER A 518 -15.17 -11.93 -4.17
CA SER A 518 -16.12 -11.23 -5.04
C SER A 518 -16.11 -9.75 -4.73
N LYS A 519 -16.01 -8.92 -5.77
CA LYS A 519 -16.03 -7.47 -5.64
C LYS A 519 -17.15 -6.89 -6.48
N PHE A 520 -18.12 -6.23 -5.83
CA PHE A 520 -19.18 -5.51 -6.53
C PHE A 520 -18.64 -4.25 -7.18
N VAL A 521 -19.00 -4.03 -8.45
CA VAL A 521 -18.60 -2.88 -9.25
C VAL A 521 -19.85 -2.23 -9.83
N LYS A 522 -20.03 -0.95 -9.57
CA LYS A 522 -21.21 -0.19 -10.06
C LYS A 522 -21.24 -0.03 -11.59
N ASP A 523 -20.10 -0.12 -12.22
CA ASP A 523 -19.95 -0.03 -13.68
C ASP A 523 -18.92 -1.11 -14.10
N ILE A 524 -19.43 -2.30 -14.41
CA ILE A 524 -18.61 -3.46 -14.78
C ILE A 524 -17.93 -3.26 -16.14
N LYS A 525 -18.48 -2.41 -17.01
CA LYS A 525 -17.94 -2.15 -18.35
C LYS A 525 -16.50 -1.63 -18.27
N LYS A 526 -16.19 -0.73 -17.33
CA LYS A 526 -14.83 -0.22 -17.14
C LYS A 526 -13.82 -1.32 -16.82
N TRP A 527 -14.21 -2.31 -16.03
CA TRP A 527 -13.34 -3.45 -15.75
C TRP A 527 -13.21 -4.35 -16.96
N ILE A 528 -14.31 -4.59 -17.70
CA ILE A 528 -14.31 -5.38 -18.93
C ILE A 528 -13.38 -4.72 -19.96
N ASP A 529 -13.48 -3.43 -20.20
CA ASP A 529 -12.63 -2.68 -21.14
C ASP A 529 -11.14 -2.79 -20.76
N PHE A 530 -10.84 -2.76 -19.47
CA PHE A 530 -9.48 -2.93 -18.97
C PHE A 530 -8.91 -4.33 -19.23
N ILE A 531 -9.71 -5.39 -19.01
CA ILE A 531 -9.25 -6.78 -19.16
C ILE A 531 -9.39 -7.31 -20.59
N HIS A 532 -10.26 -6.71 -21.40
CA HIS A 532 -10.57 -7.16 -22.75
C HIS A 532 -9.36 -7.39 -23.66
N PRO A 533 -8.31 -6.56 -23.70
CA PRO A 533 -7.15 -6.81 -24.55
C PRO A 533 -6.40 -8.10 -24.18
N VAL A 534 -6.34 -8.43 -22.89
CA VAL A 534 -5.69 -9.65 -22.39
C VAL A 534 -6.54 -10.87 -22.72
N HIS A 535 -7.84 -10.76 -22.48
CA HIS A 535 -8.82 -11.80 -22.79
C HIS A 535 -8.87 -12.09 -24.29
N LYS A 536 -8.94 -11.08 -25.14
CA LYS A 536 -8.94 -11.21 -26.60
C LYS A 536 -7.69 -11.94 -27.12
N ARG A 537 -6.51 -11.59 -26.62
CA ARG A 537 -5.26 -12.28 -26.98
C ARG A 537 -5.30 -13.76 -26.59
N MET A 538 -5.80 -14.06 -25.38
CA MET A 538 -5.94 -15.43 -24.91
C MET A 538 -6.91 -16.26 -25.76
N ARG A 539 -8.02 -15.66 -26.24
CA ARG A 539 -8.98 -16.32 -27.14
C ARG A 539 -8.39 -16.60 -28.52
N ILE A 540 -7.67 -15.63 -29.10
CA ILE A 540 -7.01 -15.82 -30.39
C ILE A 540 -6.05 -17.01 -30.31
N ASP A 541 -5.18 -17.03 -29.29
CA ASP A 541 -4.27 -18.13 -29.08
C ASP A 541 -4.99 -19.48 -28.89
N PHE A 542 -6.14 -19.48 -28.18
CA PHE A 542 -6.96 -20.67 -27.98
C PHE A 542 -7.56 -21.20 -29.29
N ASN A 543 -8.13 -20.31 -30.13
CA ASN A 543 -8.74 -20.69 -31.41
C ASN A 543 -7.67 -21.15 -32.42
N GLU A 544 -6.47 -20.55 -32.44
CA GLU A 544 -5.35 -21.03 -33.25
C GLU A 544 -4.86 -22.42 -32.81
N GLU A 545 -4.82 -22.70 -31.51
CA GLU A 545 -4.47 -24.04 -31.01
C GLU A 545 -5.55 -25.09 -31.38
N ALA A 546 -6.84 -24.73 -31.24
CA ALA A 546 -7.95 -25.59 -31.63
C ALA A 546 -7.96 -25.93 -33.14
N ALA A 547 -7.65 -24.93 -33.98
CA ALA A 547 -7.50 -25.11 -35.42
C ALA A 547 -6.32 -26.02 -35.77
N LYS A 548 -5.20 -25.98 -35.05
CA LYS A 548 -4.05 -26.87 -35.23
C LYS A 548 -4.36 -28.30 -34.77
N GLU A 549 -5.11 -28.50 -33.71
CA GLU A 549 -5.55 -29.79 -33.18
C GLU A 549 -6.52 -30.47 -34.15
N SER A 550 -7.49 -29.73 -34.73
CA SER A 550 -8.41 -30.27 -35.76
C SER A 550 -7.72 -30.60 -37.08
N ALA A 551 -6.70 -29.85 -37.47
CA ALA A 551 -5.88 -30.17 -38.66
C ALA A 551 -4.98 -31.43 -38.49
N ALA A 552 -4.72 -31.84 -37.25
CA ALA A 552 -3.93 -33.04 -36.91
C ALA A 552 -4.78 -34.30 -36.75
N GLY A 553 -6.11 -34.28 -37.04
CA GLY A 553 -6.98 -35.46 -37.01
C GLY A 553 -7.49 -35.87 -35.63
N ALA A 554 -7.33 -35.01 -34.60
CA ALA A 554 -8.02 -35.15 -33.35
C ALA A 554 -9.47 -34.60 -33.52
N ASP A 555 -10.43 -35.12 -32.74
CA ASP A 555 -11.80 -34.63 -32.73
C ASP A 555 -11.82 -33.09 -32.58
N ALA A 556 -12.57 -32.41 -33.47
CA ALA A 556 -12.60 -30.96 -33.54
C ALA A 556 -12.90 -30.36 -32.18
N ALA A 557 -11.94 -29.64 -31.59
CA ALA A 557 -12.17 -28.91 -30.38
C ALA A 557 -13.24 -27.82 -30.61
N PRO A 558 -14.25 -27.69 -29.76
CA PRO A 558 -15.29 -26.70 -29.96
C PRO A 558 -14.69 -25.29 -29.89
N GLU A 559 -15.03 -24.49 -30.87
CA GLU A 559 -14.68 -23.06 -30.92
C GLU A 559 -15.29 -22.32 -29.73
N ALA A 560 -14.60 -21.32 -29.20
CA ALA A 560 -15.14 -20.51 -28.10
C ALA A 560 -16.44 -19.84 -28.55
N ALA A 561 -17.48 -19.94 -27.75
CA ALA A 561 -18.77 -19.29 -28.03
C ALA A 561 -18.58 -17.80 -28.31
N PRO A 562 -19.36 -17.21 -29.27
CA PRO A 562 -19.30 -15.78 -29.51
C PRO A 562 -19.65 -15.03 -28.21
N GLU A 563 -18.86 -14.04 -27.84
CA GLU A 563 -19.24 -13.12 -26.77
C GLU A 563 -20.46 -12.34 -27.23
N ALA A 564 -21.46 -12.20 -26.34
CA ALA A 564 -22.46 -11.18 -26.54
C ALA A 564 -21.70 -9.83 -26.58
N GLU A 565 -21.64 -9.20 -27.75
CA GLU A 565 -21.11 -7.83 -27.86
C GLU A 565 -21.95 -6.97 -26.93
N VAL A 566 -21.28 -6.37 -25.95
CA VAL A 566 -21.88 -5.25 -25.21
C VAL A 566 -21.94 -4.12 -26.23
N THR A 567 -23.06 -4.01 -26.93
CA THR A 567 -23.29 -2.99 -27.91
C THR A 567 -23.13 -1.63 -27.26
N ASP A 568 -22.30 -0.78 -27.86
CA ASP A 568 -22.14 0.64 -27.51
C ASP A 568 -23.41 1.42 -27.86
N GLU A 569 -24.50 1.20 -27.15
CA GLU A 569 -25.60 2.15 -27.14
C GLU A 569 -25.20 3.31 -26.22
N ALA A 570 -24.82 4.42 -26.83
CA ALA A 570 -24.57 5.68 -26.15
C ALA A 570 -25.87 6.12 -25.43
N GLY A 571 -26.00 5.78 -24.16
CA GLY A 571 -27.16 6.11 -23.34
C GLY A 571 -27.65 5.01 -22.40
N ALA A 572 -27.10 3.80 -22.43
CA ALA A 572 -27.46 2.74 -21.49
C ALA A 572 -26.93 3.06 -20.08
N GLU A 573 -27.77 2.85 -19.07
CA GLU A 573 -27.37 2.98 -17.66
C GLU A 573 -26.19 2.04 -17.36
N PRO A 574 -25.24 2.45 -16.51
CA PRO A 574 -24.07 1.64 -16.19
C PRO A 574 -24.51 0.30 -15.57
N THR A 575 -24.20 -0.79 -16.23
CA THR A 575 -24.54 -2.15 -15.75
C THR A 575 -23.65 -2.48 -14.55
N SER A 576 -24.26 -2.67 -13.39
CA SER A 576 -23.56 -3.13 -12.21
C SER A 576 -23.31 -4.65 -12.28
N GLY A 577 -22.23 -5.10 -11.67
CA GLY A 577 -21.89 -6.52 -11.67
C GLY A 577 -20.80 -6.85 -10.67
N TRP A 578 -20.36 -8.08 -10.69
CA TRP A 578 -19.33 -8.61 -9.80
C TRP A 578 -18.08 -8.98 -10.59
N VAL A 579 -16.92 -8.64 -10.06
CA VAL A 579 -15.65 -9.23 -10.45
C VAL A 579 -15.35 -10.34 -9.47
N ILE A 580 -15.26 -11.55 -9.99
CA ILE A 580 -14.99 -12.76 -9.21
C ILE A 580 -13.51 -13.12 -9.42
N GLU A 581 -12.77 -13.21 -8.33
CA GLU A 581 -11.39 -13.66 -8.31
C GLU A 581 -11.32 -15.05 -7.66
N VAL A 582 -10.75 -16.01 -8.36
CA VAL A 582 -10.56 -17.37 -7.87
C VAL A 582 -9.07 -17.66 -7.77
N LYS A 583 -8.60 -17.90 -6.54
CA LYS A 583 -7.25 -18.37 -6.23
C LYS A 583 -7.29 -19.87 -6.08
N ALA A 584 -6.47 -20.55 -6.84
CA ALA A 584 -6.46 -22.00 -6.88
C ALA A 584 -5.05 -22.55 -7.18
N HIS A 585 -4.87 -23.83 -6.92
CA HIS A 585 -3.64 -24.52 -7.26
C HIS A 585 -3.89 -25.93 -7.80
N HIS A 586 -2.87 -26.51 -8.41
CA HIS A 586 -2.88 -27.89 -8.83
C HIS A 586 -1.48 -28.52 -8.69
N PHE A 587 -1.44 -29.85 -8.65
CA PHE A 587 -0.20 -30.63 -8.50
C PHE A 587 0.29 -31.25 -9.82
N HIS A 588 -0.41 -31.02 -10.92
CA HIS A 588 -0.12 -31.59 -12.24
C HIS A 588 1.07 -30.90 -12.91
N ASN A 589 2.28 -31.23 -12.46
CA ASN A 589 3.55 -30.57 -12.86
C ASN A 589 4.66 -31.55 -13.25
N SER A 590 4.38 -32.86 -13.41
CA SER A 590 5.41 -33.87 -13.64
C SER A 590 6.08 -33.74 -15.01
N ALA A 591 7.40 -33.53 -14.99
CA ALA A 591 8.24 -33.44 -16.16
C ALA A 591 8.43 -34.80 -16.87
N LYS A 592 8.04 -35.90 -16.28
CA LYS A 592 8.27 -37.27 -16.84
C LYS A 592 7.30 -37.63 -17.97
N LYS A 593 6.24 -36.88 -18.18
CA LYS A 593 5.27 -37.07 -19.28
C LYS A 593 5.34 -35.95 -20.33
N MET A 594 6.52 -35.57 -20.74
CA MET A 594 6.76 -34.47 -21.69
C MET A 594 6.27 -34.71 -23.15
N VAL A 595 5.52 -35.75 -23.43
CA VAL A 595 5.04 -36.05 -24.80
C VAL A 595 3.60 -35.53 -25.03
N GLU A 596 2.81 -35.27 -23.97
CA GLU A 596 1.51 -34.59 -24.07
C GLU A 596 1.48 -33.42 -23.04
N VAL A 597 2.02 -32.32 -23.46
CA VAL A 597 2.34 -31.16 -22.64
C VAL A 597 1.10 -30.49 -22.07
N MET A 598 0.62 -30.95 -20.92
CA MET A 598 -0.37 -30.22 -20.13
C MET A 598 0.14 -30.02 -18.70
N THR A 599 1.09 -29.11 -18.48
CA THR A 599 1.64 -28.81 -17.16
C THR A 599 1.55 -27.32 -16.86
N GLY A 600 1.52 -26.91 -15.59
CA GLY A 600 1.54 -25.51 -15.15
C GLY A 600 0.42 -24.68 -15.79
N LYS A 601 0.76 -23.50 -16.31
CA LYS A 601 -0.18 -22.57 -16.96
C LYS A 601 -0.98 -23.19 -18.10
N GLN A 602 -0.37 -24.11 -18.85
CA GLN A 602 -1.05 -24.79 -19.97
C GLN A 602 -2.16 -25.72 -19.47
N PHE A 603 -1.97 -26.36 -18.33
CA PHE A 603 -3.02 -27.19 -17.74
C PHE A 603 -4.25 -26.34 -17.37
N VAL A 604 -4.05 -25.20 -16.70
CA VAL A 604 -5.14 -24.27 -16.37
C VAL A 604 -5.85 -23.78 -17.62
N ARG A 605 -5.09 -23.41 -18.65
CA ARG A 605 -5.63 -22.88 -19.90
C ARG A 605 -6.45 -23.92 -20.67
N LYS A 606 -5.91 -25.15 -20.83
CA LYS A 606 -6.54 -26.23 -21.62
C LYS A 606 -7.66 -26.96 -20.88
N THR A 607 -7.86 -26.69 -19.59
CA THR A 607 -8.95 -27.29 -18.80
C THR A 607 -9.92 -26.23 -18.32
N LEU A 608 -9.60 -25.51 -17.24
CA LEU A 608 -10.52 -24.57 -16.59
C LEU A 608 -10.95 -23.42 -17.53
N ILE A 609 -10.01 -22.73 -18.16
CA ILE A 609 -10.34 -21.63 -19.08
C ILE A 609 -11.09 -22.17 -20.31
N LYS A 610 -10.64 -23.31 -20.86
CA LYS A 610 -11.35 -23.96 -21.96
C LYS A 610 -12.80 -24.25 -21.59
N ASN A 611 -13.02 -24.85 -20.42
CA ASN A 611 -14.39 -25.14 -19.95
C ASN A 611 -15.23 -23.87 -19.83
N LEU A 612 -14.71 -22.82 -19.21
CA LEU A 612 -15.41 -21.54 -19.07
C LEU A 612 -15.77 -20.89 -20.41
N LEU A 613 -14.98 -21.12 -21.47
CA LEU A 613 -15.21 -20.56 -22.81
C LEU A 613 -16.06 -21.45 -23.73
N THR A 614 -15.99 -22.77 -23.59
CA THR A 614 -16.53 -23.70 -24.61
C THR A 614 -17.54 -24.71 -24.10
N LYS A 615 -17.66 -24.91 -22.76
CA LYS A 615 -18.58 -25.90 -22.19
C LYS A 615 -20.02 -25.45 -22.40
N ARG A 616 -20.85 -26.36 -22.96
CA ARG A 616 -22.24 -26.10 -23.36
C ARG A 616 -23.27 -26.93 -22.59
N ASP A 617 -22.79 -27.80 -21.70
CA ASP A 617 -23.58 -28.74 -20.90
C ASP A 617 -23.56 -28.37 -19.40
N VAL A 618 -23.60 -27.07 -19.08
CA VAL A 618 -23.71 -26.59 -17.71
C VAL A 618 -25.15 -26.79 -17.25
N THR A 619 -25.34 -27.51 -16.14
CA THR A 619 -26.68 -27.78 -15.60
C THR A 619 -26.91 -26.99 -14.31
N LEU A 620 -28.11 -26.50 -14.13
CA LEU A 620 -28.55 -25.81 -12.92
C LEU A 620 -29.55 -26.68 -12.14
N PRO A 621 -29.54 -26.63 -10.79
CA PRO A 621 -30.46 -27.42 -9.96
C PRO A 621 -31.93 -27.09 -10.22
N ASP A 622 -32.21 -25.81 -10.47
CA ASP A 622 -33.57 -25.29 -10.64
C ASP A 622 -34.13 -25.54 -12.07
N HIS A 623 -33.26 -25.93 -13.02
CA HIS A 623 -33.59 -26.21 -14.41
C HIS A 623 -33.14 -27.61 -14.86
N PRO A 624 -33.69 -28.68 -14.28
CA PRO A 624 -33.27 -30.05 -14.62
C PRO A 624 -33.58 -30.39 -16.07
N GLY A 625 -32.55 -30.82 -16.81
CA GLY A 625 -32.65 -31.19 -18.22
C GLY A 625 -32.43 -30.05 -19.22
N LEU A 626 -32.13 -28.84 -18.79
CA LEU A 626 -31.67 -27.76 -19.64
C LEU A 626 -30.15 -27.62 -19.51
N GLU A 627 -29.50 -27.39 -20.64
CA GLU A 627 -28.06 -27.15 -20.73
C GLU A 627 -27.79 -25.68 -21.05
N PHE A 628 -26.84 -25.09 -20.38
CA PHE A 628 -26.45 -23.67 -20.48
C PHE A 628 -24.98 -23.53 -20.81
N THR A 629 -24.60 -22.35 -21.30
CA THR A 629 -23.21 -21.89 -21.33
C THR A 629 -22.95 -20.92 -20.18
N TYR A 630 -21.70 -20.70 -19.84
CA TYR A 630 -21.36 -19.67 -18.83
C TYR A 630 -21.79 -18.26 -19.23
N SER A 631 -21.80 -17.96 -20.54
CA SER A 631 -22.32 -16.69 -21.07
C SER A 631 -23.81 -16.52 -20.85
N ASP A 632 -24.62 -17.59 -20.96
CA ASP A 632 -26.05 -17.52 -20.68
C ASP A 632 -26.29 -17.12 -19.22
N LEU A 633 -25.41 -17.52 -18.31
CA LEU A 633 -25.46 -17.24 -16.88
C LEU A 633 -24.85 -15.89 -16.49
N GLY A 634 -24.49 -15.06 -17.48
CA GLY A 634 -23.87 -13.75 -17.25
C GLY A 634 -22.39 -13.79 -16.84
N ILE A 635 -21.73 -14.94 -16.97
CA ILE A 635 -20.29 -15.10 -16.69
C ILE A 635 -19.51 -14.83 -17.97
N SER A 636 -18.59 -13.87 -17.92
CA SER A 636 -17.82 -13.44 -19.09
C SER A 636 -16.37 -13.09 -18.75
N HIS A 637 -15.53 -12.98 -19.76
CA HIS A 637 -14.14 -12.54 -19.70
C HIS A 637 -13.25 -13.32 -18.70
N PRO A 638 -13.31 -14.68 -18.64
CA PRO A 638 -12.42 -15.45 -17.78
C PRO A 638 -10.97 -15.25 -18.22
N THR A 639 -10.11 -14.78 -17.33
CA THR A 639 -8.73 -14.40 -17.63
C THR A 639 -7.80 -14.82 -16.53
N ILE A 640 -6.62 -15.36 -16.89
CA ILE A 640 -5.57 -15.68 -15.93
C ILE A 640 -4.80 -14.38 -15.65
N VAL A 641 -4.91 -13.86 -14.44
CA VAL A 641 -4.29 -12.60 -14.03
C VAL A 641 -2.95 -12.79 -13.33
N TRP A 642 -2.74 -13.96 -12.72
CA TRP A 642 -1.48 -14.29 -12.09
C TRP A 642 -1.22 -15.79 -12.10
N VAL A 643 0.06 -16.18 -12.15
CA VAL A 643 0.53 -17.56 -12.03
C VAL A 643 1.86 -17.58 -11.27
N SER A 644 2.15 -18.64 -10.54
CA SER A 644 3.45 -18.82 -9.91
C SER A 644 4.54 -19.00 -10.98
N GLU A 645 5.68 -18.33 -10.83
CA GLU A 645 6.80 -18.43 -11.77
C GLU A 645 7.43 -19.81 -11.76
N ALA A 646 7.43 -20.48 -10.60
CA ALA A 646 7.89 -21.84 -10.42
C ALA A 646 6.99 -22.60 -9.46
N PRO A 647 6.89 -23.95 -9.60
CA PRO A 647 6.13 -24.76 -8.66
C PRO A 647 6.70 -24.65 -7.23
N VAL A 648 5.84 -24.36 -6.27
CA VAL A 648 6.19 -24.28 -4.84
C VAL A 648 6.17 -25.69 -4.24
N LYS A 649 7.14 -26.02 -3.38
CA LYS A 649 7.14 -27.29 -2.64
C LYS A 649 6.17 -27.20 -1.47
N ASP A 650 5.29 -28.17 -1.38
CA ASP A 650 4.35 -28.33 -0.27
C ASP A 650 4.39 -29.75 0.31
N GLN A 651 4.07 -29.88 1.58
CA GLN A 651 3.99 -31.16 2.28
C GLN A 651 2.53 -31.51 2.56
N ILE A 652 2.06 -32.59 1.98
CA ILE A 652 0.71 -33.10 2.20
C ILE A 652 0.79 -34.31 3.11
N ILE A 653 0.10 -34.24 4.24
CA ILE A 653 -0.03 -35.36 5.18
C ILE A 653 -1.32 -36.11 4.84
N PHE A 654 -1.21 -37.38 4.48
CA PHE A 654 -2.36 -38.22 4.19
C PHE A 654 -2.68 -39.11 5.38
N ASP A 655 -3.84 -38.93 5.98
CA ASP A 655 -4.36 -39.80 7.04
C ASP A 655 -5.34 -40.79 6.44
N PRO A 656 -5.00 -42.10 6.38
CA PRO A 656 -5.88 -43.16 5.85
C PRO A 656 -7.00 -43.53 6.82
N SER A 657 -6.92 -43.18 8.11
CA SER A 657 -7.84 -43.66 9.15
C SER A 657 -9.20 -42.96 9.17
N GLY A 658 -9.36 -41.84 8.48
CA GLY A 658 -10.65 -41.13 8.41
C GLY A 658 -11.09 -40.40 9.67
N ALA A 659 -10.25 -40.31 10.72
CA ALA A 659 -10.55 -39.57 11.92
C ALA A 659 -10.73 -38.07 11.59
N ALA A 660 -11.87 -37.51 11.95
CA ALA A 660 -12.20 -36.11 11.72
C ALA A 660 -11.24 -35.20 12.45
N GLY A 661 -10.48 -34.39 11.70
CA GLY A 661 -9.74 -33.27 12.25
C GLY A 661 -8.26 -33.23 11.87
N VAL A 662 -7.95 -32.93 10.65
CA VAL A 662 -6.96 -31.93 10.20
C VAL A 662 -7.08 -31.89 8.68
N GLU A 663 -7.83 -30.96 8.15
CA GLU A 663 -7.69 -30.56 6.75
C GLU A 663 -6.31 -29.91 6.61
N GLY A 664 -5.46 -30.46 5.73
CA GLY A 664 -4.18 -29.89 5.38
C GLY A 664 -4.38 -28.56 4.67
N GLY A 665 -4.60 -27.50 5.44
CA GLY A 665 -4.58 -26.14 4.96
C GLY A 665 -3.15 -25.74 4.67
N SER A 666 -2.87 -25.23 3.49
CA SER A 666 -1.67 -24.48 3.11
C SER A 666 -1.38 -23.42 4.18
N GLY A 667 -0.52 -23.76 5.14
CA GLY A 667 -0.22 -22.93 6.29
C GLY A 667 0.79 -21.86 5.96
N ASN A 668 0.32 -20.67 5.67
CA ASN A 668 1.13 -19.46 5.79
C ASN A 668 1.35 -19.21 7.29
N LYS A 669 2.55 -19.48 7.81
CA LYS A 669 2.95 -19.22 9.19
C LYS A 669 3.08 -17.71 9.41
N GLY A 670 1.98 -17.06 9.81
CA GLY A 670 1.99 -15.80 10.53
C GLY A 670 2.02 -16.07 12.03
N SER A 671 3.11 -15.69 12.66
CA SER A 671 3.30 -15.74 14.09
C SER A 671 2.35 -14.80 14.82
N ASP A 672 1.46 -15.32 15.67
CA ASP A 672 1.00 -14.58 16.84
C ASP A 672 0.84 -15.52 18.03
N ARG A 673 1.76 -15.37 18.96
CA ARG A 673 1.65 -15.92 20.32
C ARG A 673 0.94 -14.89 21.19
N ARG A 674 -0.22 -15.26 21.73
CA ARG A 674 -0.61 -14.79 23.08
C ARG A 674 -1.40 -15.85 23.83
N SER A 675 -0.74 -16.34 24.84
CA SER A 675 -1.14 -16.79 26.17
C SER A 675 -2.64 -16.99 26.48
N GLY A 676 -2.96 -18.21 26.88
CA GLY A 676 -4.14 -18.57 27.66
C GLY A 676 -4.05 -20.05 28.04
N ALA A 677 -3.77 -20.29 29.29
CA ALA A 677 -3.59 -21.62 29.87
C ALA A 677 -4.80 -22.52 29.73
N GLY A 678 -4.55 -23.81 29.46
CA GLY A 678 -5.52 -24.88 29.49
C GLY A 678 -4.84 -26.17 29.01
N ASP A 679 -4.34 -26.96 29.96
CA ASP A 679 -3.84 -28.30 29.74
C ASP A 679 -4.93 -29.18 29.08
N ASP A 680 -4.64 -29.67 27.87
CA ASP A 680 -5.03 -31.00 27.41
C ASP A 680 -4.04 -31.41 26.30
N ALA A 681 -3.00 -32.11 26.69
CA ALA A 681 -2.06 -32.76 25.82
C ALA A 681 -2.70 -34.01 25.22
N GLY A 682 -3.48 -33.81 24.13
CA GLY A 682 -3.81 -34.88 23.19
C GLY A 682 -2.54 -35.19 22.39
N SER A 683 -1.91 -36.32 22.70
CA SER A 683 -0.79 -36.93 22.00
C SER A 683 -1.03 -36.91 20.49
N LEU A 684 -0.23 -36.13 19.75
CA LEU A 684 0.00 -36.33 18.32
C LEU A 684 0.66 -37.72 18.20
N GLY A 685 -0.11 -38.72 17.82
CA GLY A 685 0.40 -40.04 17.46
C GLY A 685 1.48 -39.87 16.40
N ASP A 686 2.51 -40.71 16.48
CA ASP A 686 3.63 -40.78 15.53
C ASP A 686 3.07 -40.75 14.10
N ILE A 687 3.32 -39.63 13.41
CA ILE A 687 2.97 -39.50 11.99
C ILE A 687 3.95 -40.42 11.26
N ASP A 688 3.44 -41.51 10.70
CA ASP A 688 4.22 -42.42 9.87
C ASP A 688 4.80 -41.63 8.68
N GLU A 689 6.14 -41.49 8.62
CA GLU A 689 6.86 -40.77 7.56
C GLU A 689 6.45 -41.26 6.16
N SER A 690 5.95 -42.49 6.05
CA SER A 690 5.45 -43.04 4.78
C SER A 690 4.16 -42.38 4.24
N ASN A 691 3.50 -41.56 5.05
CA ASN A 691 2.29 -40.83 4.71
C ASN A 691 2.50 -39.34 4.49
N ILE A 692 3.76 -38.89 4.47
CA ILE A 692 4.13 -37.52 4.14
C ILE A 692 4.54 -37.45 2.67
N PHE A 693 3.82 -36.68 1.86
CA PHE A 693 4.07 -36.52 0.44
C PHE A 693 4.59 -35.11 0.17
N ASN A 694 5.83 -35.00 -0.33
CA ASN A 694 6.40 -33.74 -0.79
C ASN A 694 6.00 -33.50 -2.24
N GLN A 695 5.09 -32.59 -2.48
CA GLN A 695 4.58 -32.26 -3.80
C GLN A 695 4.97 -30.85 -4.24
N LYS A 696 4.93 -30.61 -5.56
CA LYS A 696 5.08 -29.29 -6.12
C LYS A 696 3.72 -28.80 -6.59
N LEU A 697 3.21 -27.76 -5.96
CA LEU A 697 1.98 -27.10 -6.38
C LEU A 697 2.27 -25.95 -7.35
N TYR A 698 1.34 -25.71 -8.25
CA TYR A 698 1.34 -24.58 -9.16
C TYR A 698 0.11 -23.73 -8.85
N ALA A 699 0.34 -22.56 -8.27
CA ALA A 699 -0.73 -21.64 -7.89
C ALA A 699 -1.06 -20.67 -9.03
N PHE A 700 -2.32 -20.30 -9.15
CA PHE A 700 -2.80 -19.37 -10.15
C PHE A 700 -4.00 -18.57 -9.66
N VAL A 701 -4.24 -17.44 -10.28
CA VAL A 701 -5.39 -16.58 -10.02
C VAL A 701 -6.09 -16.29 -11.33
N ILE A 702 -7.38 -16.54 -11.37
CA ILE A 702 -8.25 -16.13 -12.48
C ILE A 702 -9.24 -15.09 -12.03
N GLN A 703 -9.58 -14.20 -12.93
CA GLN A 703 -10.68 -13.23 -12.73
C GLN A 703 -11.69 -13.38 -13.86
N MET A 704 -12.96 -13.12 -13.54
CA MET A 704 -14.06 -13.11 -14.48
C MET A 704 -15.12 -12.09 -14.06
N ALA A 705 -15.86 -11.56 -15.01
CA ALA A 705 -17.03 -10.76 -14.74
C ALA A 705 -18.26 -11.65 -14.55
N TRP A 706 -19.10 -11.31 -13.60
CA TRP A 706 -20.41 -11.90 -13.43
C TRP A 706 -21.46 -10.81 -13.25
N VAL A 707 -22.41 -10.78 -14.19
CA VAL A 707 -23.61 -9.95 -14.15
C VAL A 707 -24.77 -10.87 -13.87
N PRO A 708 -25.30 -10.89 -12.63
CA PRO A 708 -26.46 -11.72 -12.30
C PRO A 708 -27.63 -11.40 -13.24
N ARG A 709 -28.26 -12.43 -13.75
CA ARG A 709 -29.44 -12.35 -14.62
C ARG A 709 -30.64 -12.94 -13.91
N SER A 710 -31.81 -12.41 -14.18
CA SER A 710 -33.06 -13.03 -13.75
C SER A 710 -33.28 -14.36 -14.49
N GLU A 711 -34.15 -15.20 -13.97
CA GLU A 711 -34.52 -16.48 -14.59
C GLU A 711 -35.00 -16.31 -16.03
N GLU A 712 -35.83 -15.29 -16.29
CA GLU A 712 -36.31 -14.95 -17.63
C GLU A 712 -35.16 -14.55 -18.57
N GLU A 713 -34.19 -13.76 -18.09
CA GLU A 713 -33.02 -13.34 -18.86
C GLU A 713 -32.09 -14.50 -19.19
N ILE A 714 -31.90 -15.45 -18.26
CA ILE A 714 -31.10 -16.67 -18.49
C ILE A 714 -31.74 -17.54 -19.58
N LEU A 715 -33.03 -17.76 -19.53
CA LEU A 715 -33.77 -18.54 -20.52
C LEU A 715 -33.82 -17.85 -21.89
N SER A 716 -33.97 -16.51 -21.92
CA SER A 716 -33.90 -15.70 -23.15
C SER A 716 -32.52 -15.80 -23.80
N ALA A 717 -31.45 -15.57 -23.03
CA ALA A 717 -30.07 -15.65 -23.51
C ALA A 717 -29.75 -17.05 -24.11
N ARG A 718 -30.21 -18.10 -23.46
CA ARG A 718 -30.08 -19.48 -23.96
C ARG A 718 -30.83 -19.64 -25.30
N THR A 719 -32.07 -19.15 -25.39
CA THR A 719 -32.91 -19.26 -26.60
C THR A 719 -32.28 -18.50 -27.77
N GLU A 720 -31.81 -17.28 -27.56
CA GLU A 720 -31.12 -16.46 -28.53
C GLU A 720 -29.83 -17.14 -29.01
N ARG A 721 -29.04 -17.72 -28.11
CA ARG A 721 -27.83 -18.48 -28.48
C ARG A 721 -28.15 -19.67 -29.35
N LEU A 722 -29.15 -20.49 -29.00
CA LEU A 722 -29.53 -21.67 -29.79
C LEU A 722 -30.04 -21.28 -31.18
N ALA A 723 -30.79 -20.17 -31.30
CA ALA A 723 -31.22 -19.64 -32.57
C ALA A 723 -30.03 -19.16 -33.42
N ALA A 724 -29.08 -18.43 -32.85
CA ALA A 724 -27.86 -18.01 -33.52
C ALA A 724 -26.99 -19.18 -33.99
N GLU A 725 -26.86 -20.23 -33.17
CA GLU A 725 -26.13 -21.45 -33.54
C GLU A 725 -26.79 -22.20 -34.69
N GLU A 726 -28.12 -22.27 -34.71
CA GLU A 726 -28.89 -22.87 -35.82
C GLU A 726 -28.73 -22.09 -37.13
N GLU A 727 -28.73 -20.75 -37.03
CA GLU A 727 -28.51 -19.90 -38.19
C GLU A 727 -27.08 -20.02 -38.73
N ALA A 728 -26.07 -20.03 -37.82
CA ALA A 728 -24.68 -20.26 -38.19
C ALA A 728 -24.44 -21.64 -38.82
N ALA A 729 -25.10 -22.69 -38.28
CA ALA A 729 -25.03 -24.04 -38.87
C ALA A 729 -25.66 -24.09 -40.27
N LYS A 730 -26.76 -23.41 -40.51
CA LYS A 730 -27.37 -23.28 -41.83
C LYS A 730 -26.45 -22.53 -42.81
N ALA A 731 -25.86 -21.43 -42.41
CA ALA A 731 -24.93 -20.68 -43.22
C ALA A 731 -23.64 -21.49 -43.56
N ALA A 732 -23.12 -22.28 -42.59
CA ALA A 732 -21.98 -23.15 -42.81
C ALA A 732 -22.30 -24.30 -43.77
N ALA A 733 -23.51 -24.88 -43.69
CA ALA A 733 -23.97 -25.91 -44.61
C ALA A 733 -24.15 -25.38 -46.04
N GLU A 734 -24.66 -24.16 -46.20
CA GLU A 734 -24.77 -23.48 -47.50
C GLU A 734 -23.40 -23.18 -48.11
N GLN A 735 -22.42 -22.74 -47.29
CA GLN A 735 -21.05 -22.52 -47.75
C GLN A 735 -20.34 -23.83 -48.11
N ALA A 736 -20.59 -24.92 -47.41
CA ALA A 736 -20.02 -26.25 -47.73
C ALA A 736 -20.61 -26.78 -49.05
N SER A 737 -21.93 -26.63 -49.30
CA SER A 737 -22.57 -27.01 -50.55
C SER A 737 -22.17 -26.15 -51.74
N GLN A 738 -21.77 -24.88 -51.53
CA GLN A 738 -21.18 -24.03 -52.56
C GLN A 738 -19.74 -24.39 -52.91
N LYS A 739 -18.96 -24.95 -51.96
CA LYS A 739 -17.59 -25.44 -52.18
C LYS A 739 -17.55 -26.80 -52.88
N GLU A 740 -18.56 -27.65 -52.73
CA GLU A 740 -18.69 -28.91 -53.47
C GLU A 740 -19.16 -28.71 -54.92
N ASN A 741 -19.79 -27.58 -55.24
CA ASN A 741 -20.29 -27.25 -56.58
C ASN A 741 -19.36 -26.30 -57.39
N SER A 742 -18.19 -25.94 -56.85
CA SER A 742 -17.15 -25.15 -57.52
C SER A 742 -15.88 -25.97 -57.71
#